data_24c879e49426817b72a453bd2d29acb7
#
_entry.id   24c879e49426817b72a453bd2d29acb7
#
_cell.length_a   1.000
_cell.length_b   1.000
_cell.length_c   1.000
_cell.angle_alpha   90.00
_cell.angle_beta   90.00
_cell.angle_gamma   90.00
#
_symmetry.space_group_name_H-M   'P 1'
#
loop_
_entity.id
_entity.type
_entity.pdbx_description
1 polymer ?
#
loop_
_entity_poly.entity_id
_entity_poly.type
_entity_poly.pdbx_seq_one_letter_code
_entity_poly.pdbx_strand_id
1 'polypeptide(L)'
;MTGTTCLYAKVVTTLGSRLRSRAMVTIAALLGVAGLVMWPVAALPTAEADQGSGALPLAQSAGLSAEVAPAAPAAPSTTSAPSTAPAAANEKTTNQVTVSIDALAPEVLRSDQDLNLTGTITNGTAQTITGADLVTRVQRSTESTSRGLSKWLTGTDESGLSDPFTVPLGHDLQPGGVSQFSITIPADELPLNSTDQWGPRGVSVALAAQDVSLAQDRSILVWDSGAPVAPMRMTVFLPVTASAQEMAVLSGPRTRERTEALSRIHNRVLGLVSMAGDGVIAAVDPALVEALGVTTASLEQAARNNSSQPSTPDASPQAPQSTDSSASSPPTAPSTTAPSASAAPSPQTGGNATASPSGKAPQVSNEVTQLSAALARAIHSDSLVALPWGDSDTAALAHLQQTSLIETAARRTQESAIVKAGAPTSVSWLASSVADATTVNALAQPDSTIIASPESLPPSDELTYTPSSLGASGNHAVLIPEQSLSGALTGQDANPTASDQGDSTTQSTQASALDTRQLLRGDSAILVRQAPMLERDIVVAMPRQAASAVQSSVVRERVTALRSVPWTQSQTLGALQESAQHEVAAVNEGTSRIERSESPDTVIDDDELSADTFAAAGRTATTLQSISSVLSEPAALLGDYTDLEAVVSSASWRADPATRNAQVPAAEAAGAGVTSSLAAVPSSTINLISSEAQLPVRVASSLAQDVTVQVYLVSNNKRLQVPRTTTVRVPAHQQAKVTVPIQAVGSGDVALTVQVLAADGTTVGTPTTVNMRVRADWEGRGTGIIVGVLVSIVVIGTVRTVRRGRRTAVAPAAQETA
;
A
#
# COMPACT_ATOMS: atom_id res chain seq x y z
N MET A 1 -28.83 50.58 -46.56
CA MET A 1 -28.04 51.75 -46.95
C MET A 1 -26.72 51.55 -46.29
N THR A 2 -25.81 51.00 -46.99
CA THR A 2 -24.61 51.62 -47.61
C THR A 2 -23.62 51.97 -46.51
N GLY A 3 -22.46 51.52 -46.39
CA GLY A 3 -21.55 50.91 -47.36
C GLY A 3 -20.18 50.99 -46.70
N THR A 4 -19.39 49.98 -46.92
CA THR A 4 -18.23 49.98 -47.77
C THR A 4 -16.96 50.43 -47.02
N THR A 5 -16.06 49.57 -46.74
CA THR A 5 -14.90 49.02 -47.44
C THR A 5 -13.58 49.75 -47.25
N CYS A 6 -12.57 48.97 -47.17
CA CYS A 6 -11.17 49.07 -47.64
C CYS A 6 -10.14 49.26 -46.52
N LEU A 7 -9.31 48.22 -46.30
CA LEU A 7 -8.15 47.71 -47.05
C LEU A 7 -6.98 48.66 -47.13
N TYR A 8 -5.86 48.23 -46.64
CA TYR A 8 -4.51 48.17 -47.24
C TYR A 8 -3.50 48.05 -46.09
N ALA A 9 -2.83 46.99 -45.84
CA ALA A 9 -1.78 46.31 -46.57
C ALA A 9 -0.50 47.15 -46.81
N LYS A 10 0.55 46.47 -46.50
CA LYS A 10 1.91 46.53 -47.01
C LYS A 10 2.93 47.03 -45.98
N VAL A 11 3.78 46.16 -45.64
CA VAL A 11 4.84 45.43 -46.32
C VAL A 11 6.21 46.15 -46.17
N VAL A 12 7.15 45.31 -45.77
CA VAL A 12 8.49 45.14 -46.32
C VAL A 12 9.58 45.89 -45.60
N THR A 13 10.46 45.19 -45.12
CA THR A 13 11.77 44.61 -45.50
C THR A 13 12.87 45.38 -44.83
N THR A 14 13.97 44.91 -44.46
CA THR A 14 14.94 43.95 -45.00
C THR A 14 16.06 43.77 -43.96
N LEU A 15 16.52 42.57 -43.82
CA LEU A 15 17.82 42.03 -44.25
C LEU A 15 19.10 42.61 -43.66
N GLY A 16 19.84 41.70 -43.24
CA GLY A 16 21.30 41.78 -43.41
C GLY A 16 22.01 41.21 -42.23
N SER A 17 22.41 40.10 -42.25
CA SER A 17 23.36 39.27 -42.93
C SER A 17 24.59 39.00 -42.10
N ARG A 18 24.82 37.70 -42.03
CA ARG A 18 26.12 37.04 -42.28
C ARG A 18 27.20 37.25 -41.22
N LEU A 19 27.90 36.29 -40.83
CA LEU A 19 28.39 34.98 -41.29
C LEU A 19 29.63 34.66 -40.45
N ARG A 20 29.83 33.39 -40.15
CA ARG A 20 31.13 32.68 -40.06
C ARG A 20 32.01 33.05 -38.86
N SER A 21 32.64 32.09 -38.22
CA SER A 21 33.39 30.90 -38.63
C SER A 21 33.68 30.11 -37.35
N ARG A 22 33.55 28.81 -37.31
CA ARG A 22 34.54 27.76 -37.64
C ARG A 22 35.95 28.01 -37.07
N ALA A 23 36.34 27.14 -36.20
CA ALA A 23 37.52 26.30 -36.20
C ALA A 23 37.80 25.91 -34.74
N MET A 24 37.70 24.63 -34.37
CA MET A 24 38.70 23.56 -34.53
C MET A 24 40.04 23.90 -33.91
N VAL A 25 40.47 23.05 -33.03
CA VAL A 25 41.78 22.42 -32.84
C VAL A 25 41.86 21.99 -31.37
N THR A 26 41.69 20.77 -30.97
CA THR A 26 42.53 19.55 -30.98
C THR A 26 43.81 19.63 -30.19
N ILE A 27 43.96 18.70 -29.22
CA ILE A 27 45.16 17.97 -28.80
C ILE A 27 46.22 18.69 -27.93
N ALA A 28 46.44 18.14 -26.75
CA ALA A 28 47.63 17.49 -26.21
C ALA A 28 47.45 17.33 -24.71
N ALA A 29 47.31 16.21 -24.13
CA ALA A 29 48.20 15.08 -23.83
C ALA A 29 49.49 15.49 -23.09
N LEU A 30 49.60 14.84 -21.96
CA LEU A 30 50.82 14.30 -21.32
C LEU A 30 51.49 15.08 -20.15
N LEU A 31 51.48 14.31 -19.05
CA LEU A 31 52.61 14.08 -18.10
C LEU A 31 52.97 15.12 -17.05
N GLY A 32 53.03 14.64 -15.85
CA GLY A 32 54.02 15.08 -14.86
C GLY A 32 53.58 15.03 -13.42
N VAL A 33 53.66 13.84 -12.82
CA VAL A 33 54.56 13.44 -11.73
C VAL A 33 54.50 14.25 -10.43
N ALA A 34 54.13 13.54 -9.40
CA ALA A 34 54.61 13.51 -8.01
C ALA A 34 54.88 14.82 -7.29
N GLY A 35 54.21 14.97 -6.15
CA GLY A 35 54.59 15.94 -5.13
C GLY A 35 53.93 15.57 -3.80
N LEU A 36 54.66 14.81 -3.04
CA LEU A 36 54.47 14.49 -1.62
C LEU A 36 54.72 15.75 -0.79
N VAL A 37 53.81 16.23 0.05
CA VAL A 37 54.15 17.01 1.28
C VAL A 37 53.04 16.86 2.31
N MET A 38 53.26 16.04 3.32
CA MET A 38 53.30 16.26 4.76
C MET A 38 52.33 17.27 5.41
N TRP A 39 51.64 16.77 6.38
CA TRP A 39 50.86 17.22 7.53
C TRP A 39 51.32 18.53 8.21
N PRO A 40 50.42 19.16 9.01
CA PRO A 40 50.51 18.85 10.44
C PRO A 40 49.15 18.62 11.16
N VAL A 41 49.25 17.74 12.10
CA VAL A 41 48.39 17.43 13.25
C VAL A 41 48.21 18.67 14.13
N ALA A 42 46.99 18.95 14.57
CA ALA A 42 46.69 19.82 15.70
C ALA A 42 45.82 19.12 16.71
N ALA A 43 46.25 19.20 17.91
CA ALA A 43 45.92 18.46 19.11
C ALA A 43 44.52 18.66 19.67
N LEU A 44 44.03 17.57 20.30
CA LEU A 44 42.95 17.53 21.27
C LEU A 44 43.38 18.06 22.62
N PRO A 45 42.50 18.62 23.44
CA PRO A 45 42.72 18.64 24.89
C PRO A 45 42.01 17.49 25.57
N THR A 46 42.76 16.79 26.38
CA THR A 46 42.36 15.80 27.40
C THR A 46 41.68 16.52 28.57
N ALA A 47 40.59 15.93 29.06
CA ALA A 47 40.10 16.19 30.43
C ALA A 47 39.99 14.87 31.16
N GLU A 48 40.50 14.93 32.36
CA GLU A 48 40.79 13.85 33.31
C GLU A 48 39.55 13.11 33.82
N ALA A 49 39.80 11.84 34.11
CA ALA A 49 38.92 10.93 34.83
C ALA A 49 38.93 11.22 36.33
N ASP A 50 37.79 11.12 36.99
CA ASP A 50 37.72 10.83 38.41
C ASP A 50 36.97 9.51 38.65
N GLN A 51 37.58 8.70 39.52
CA GLN A 51 37.24 7.32 39.84
C GLN A 51 36.18 7.26 40.95
N GLY A 52 35.16 6.45 40.74
CA GLY A 52 34.25 6.04 41.81
C GLY A 52 33.84 4.57 41.63
N SER A 53 34.46 3.75 42.44
CA SER A 53 34.24 2.29 42.52
C SER A 53 32.82 1.93 42.94
N GLY A 54 32.27 0.89 42.34
CA GLY A 54 31.07 0.20 42.84
C GLY A 54 30.88 -1.13 42.12
N ALA A 55 31.20 -2.20 42.79
CA ALA A 55 31.28 -3.56 42.33
C ALA A 55 29.95 -4.21 41.95
N LEU A 56 29.97 -5.03 40.89
CA LEU A 56 29.00 -6.06 40.56
C LEU A 56 29.06 -7.26 41.50
N PRO A 57 28.02 -8.05 41.61
CA PRO A 57 28.23 -9.50 41.55
C PRO A 57 27.42 -10.20 40.46
N LEU A 58 28.16 -11.05 39.78
CA LEU A 58 27.71 -12.15 38.93
C LEU A 58 26.89 -13.16 39.74
N ALA A 59 25.79 -13.66 39.19
CA ALA A 59 25.19 -14.90 39.66
C ALA A 59 25.02 -15.85 38.50
N GLN A 60 25.59 -17.01 38.63
CA GLN A 60 25.68 -18.12 37.71
C GLN A 60 24.34 -18.84 37.50
N SER A 61 24.17 -19.34 36.30
CA SER A 61 23.20 -20.34 35.91
C SER A 61 23.44 -21.70 36.56
N ALA A 62 22.37 -22.32 37.03
CA ALA A 62 22.32 -23.77 37.30
C ALA A 62 21.04 -24.32 36.64
N GLY A 63 21.22 -25.22 35.68
CA GLY A 63 20.16 -25.97 35.08
C GLY A 63 19.65 -27.08 35.98
N LEU A 64 18.37 -27.39 35.84
CA LEU A 64 17.81 -28.68 36.28
C LEU A 64 16.76 -29.11 35.25
N SER A 65 17.05 -30.23 34.66
CA SER A 65 16.15 -31.04 33.87
C SER A 65 15.10 -31.69 34.76
N ALA A 66 13.82 -31.64 34.38
CA ALA A 66 12.80 -32.50 34.99
C ALA A 66 12.01 -33.21 33.88
N GLU A 67 11.98 -34.48 34.05
CA GLU A 67 11.44 -35.59 33.28
C GLU A 67 9.90 -35.59 33.23
N VAL A 68 9.36 -35.92 32.08
CA VAL A 68 7.92 -36.05 31.83
C VAL A 68 7.47 -37.49 32.12
N ALA A 69 6.43 -37.65 32.92
CA ALA A 69 5.67 -38.89 33.04
C ALA A 69 4.18 -38.65 32.73
N PRO A 70 3.48 -39.59 32.07
CA PRO A 70 2.14 -39.37 31.50
C PRO A 70 1.03 -39.66 32.55
N ALA A 71 -0.03 -38.81 32.52
CA ALA A 71 -1.26 -39.00 33.27
C ALA A 71 -2.41 -39.51 32.40
N ALA A 72 -3.14 -40.48 32.91
CA ALA A 72 -4.28 -41.19 32.36
C ALA A 72 -5.58 -40.33 32.38
N PRO A 73 -6.66 -40.76 31.64
CA PRO A 73 -7.83 -39.93 31.38
C PRO A 73 -8.87 -40.02 32.51
N ALA A 74 -9.51 -38.89 32.83
CA ALA A 74 -10.66 -38.80 33.71
C ALA A 74 -11.95 -38.54 32.96
N ALA A 75 -13.03 -39.21 33.40
CA ALA A 75 -14.35 -39.24 32.82
C ALA A 75 -15.19 -37.95 33.00
N PRO A 76 -16.34 -37.82 32.32
CA PRO A 76 -17.03 -36.55 32.16
C PRO A 76 -17.94 -36.20 33.36
N SER A 77 -17.90 -34.94 33.77
CA SER A 77 -18.82 -34.36 34.74
C SER A 77 -19.79 -33.39 34.11
N THR A 78 -20.97 -33.51 34.50
CA THR A 78 -22.24 -32.92 34.13
C THR A 78 -22.28 -31.39 34.13
N THR A 79 -23.02 -30.90 33.12
CA THR A 79 -23.53 -29.59 32.85
C THR A 79 -24.11 -28.84 34.06
N SER A 80 -23.60 -27.63 34.32
CA SER A 80 -24.29 -26.60 35.10
C SER A 80 -24.25 -25.31 34.30
N ALA A 81 -25.43 -24.68 34.15
CA ALA A 81 -25.65 -23.45 33.41
C ALA A 81 -24.84 -22.25 33.96
N PRO A 82 -24.38 -21.29 33.13
CA PRO A 82 -23.69 -20.13 33.63
C PRO A 82 -24.69 -19.12 34.18
N SER A 83 -24.53 -18.83 35.46
CA SER A 83 -25.03 -17.61 36.09
C SER A 83 -24.19 -16.44 35.61
N THR A 84 -24.78 -15.54 34.85
CA THR A 84 -24.18 -14.25 34.49
C THR A 84 -24.17 -13.33 35.70
N ALA A 85 -23.04 -13.30 36.39
CA ALA A 85 -22.67 -12.17 37.21
C ALA A 85 -21.64 -11.34 36.39
N PRO A 86 -21.77 -10.01 36.30
CA PRO A 86 -20.80 -9.21 35.62
C PRO A 86 -19.48 -9.32 36.34
N ALA A 87 -18.42 -9.71 35.61
CA ALA A 87 -17.04 -9.65 36.07
C ALA A 87 -16.72 -8.19 36.41
N ALA A 88 -16.50 -7.89 37.68
CA ALA A 88 -15.90 -6.66 38.10
C ALA A 88 -14.51 -6.58 37.46
N ALA A 89 -14.38 -5.74 36.45
CA ALA A 89 -13.09 -5.33 35.94
C ALA A 89 -12.33 -4.67 37.08
N ASN A 90 -11.15 -5.16 37.40
CA ASN A 90 -10.19 -4.47 38.25
C ASN A 90 -9.75 -3.19 37.49
N GLU A 91 -10.54 -2.14 37.55
CA GLU A 91 -10.12 -0.81 37.10
C GLU A 91 -9.01 -0.32 38.02
N LYS A 92 -7.85 -0.10 37.43
CA LYS A 92 -6.75 0.59 38.08
C LYS A 92 -7.29 1.95 38.53
N THR A 93 -7.35 2.19 39.81
CA THR A 93 -7.62 3.52 40.40
C THR A 93 -6.57 4.49 39.82
N THR A 94 -7.02 5.40 38.97
CA THR A 94 -6.17 6.42 38.32
C THR A 94 -5.82 7.54 39.30
N ASN A 95 -6.43 7.56 40.47
CA ASN A 95 -6.39 8.60 41.47
C ASN A 95 -6.85 9.98 40.98
N GLN A 96 -7.66 9.99 39.91
CA GLN A 96 -8.21 11.21 39.30
C GLN A 96 -9.71 11.04 39.03
N VAL A 97 -10.42 12.14 39.11
CA VAL A 97 -11.80 12.24 38.61
C VAL A 97 -11.74 12.56 37.13
N THR A 98 -12.60 11.94 36.34
CA THR A 98 -12.73 12.26 34.91
C THR A 98 -14.19 12.58 34.58
N VAL A 99 -14.38 13.53 33.69
CA VAL A 99 -15.65 13.86 33.04
C VAL A 99 -15.45 13.66 31.55
N SER A 100 -16.42 13.08 30.87
CA SER A 100 -16.45 12.92 29.41
C SER A 100 -17.79 13.38 28.89
N ILE A 101 -17.80 14.23 27.87
CA ILE A 101 -19.00 14.58 27.09
C ILE A 101 -19.09 13.55 25.96
N ASP A 102 -20.08 12.65 26.05
CA ASP A 102 -20.21 11.55 25.10
C ASP A 102 -21.09 11.90 23.89
N ALA A 103 -22.09 12.78 24.10
CA ALA A 103 -22.96 13.27 23.03
C ALA A 103 -23.49 14.69 23.31
N LEU A 104 -23.76 15.38 22.21
CA LEU A 104 -24.36 16.71 22.14
C LEU A 104 -25.53 16.65 21.16
N ALA A 105 -26.71 17.08 21.56
CA ALA A 105 -27.91 17.04 20.73
C ALA A 105 -28.73 18.32 20.85
N PRO A 106 -29.15 18.90 19.73
CA PRO A 106 -28.78 18.55 18.36
C PRO A 106 -27.31 18.90 18.07
N GLU A 107 -26.66 18.13 17.17
CA GLU A 107 -25.25 18.35 16.84
C GLU A 107 -24.99 19.69 16.11
N VAL A 108 -26.00 20.25 15.45
CA VAL A 108 -26.07 21.63 14.98
C VAL A 108 -27.28 22.26 15.63
N LEU A 109 -27.06 23.21 16.53
CA LEU A 109 -28.07 23.83 17.33
C LEU A 109 -28.70 25.02 16.59
N ARG A 110 -30.04 25.12 16.59
CA ARG A 110 -30.79 26.26 16.07
C ARG A 110 -31.30 27.16 17.20
N SER A 111 -31.75 28.35 16.83
CA SER A 111 -32.08 29.46 17.78
C SER A 111 -33.22 29.15 18.78
N ASP A 112 -34.07 28.17 18.46
CA ASP A 112 -35.25 27.81 19.24
C ASP A 112 -35.14 26.42 19.89
N GLN A 113 -33.94 25.86 19.92
CA GLN A 113 -33.69 24.49 20.41
C GLN A 113 -32.91 24.50 21.71
N ASP A 114 -33.30 23.61 22.62
CA ASP A 114 -32.55 23.34 23.83
C ASP A 114 -31.31 22.52 23.51
N LEU A 115 -30.23 22.76 24.26
CA LEU A 115 -29.00 22.00 24.16
C LEU A 115 -29.02 20.86 25.17
N ASN A 116 -28.93 19.62 24.69
CA ASN A 116 -28.80 18.43 25.49
C ASN A 116 -27.37 17.92 25.46
N LEU A 117 -26.71 17.79 26.61
CA LEU A 117 -25.40 17.20 26.79
C LEU A 117 -25.53 15.94 27.61
N THR A 118 -24.97 14.86 27.12
CA THR A 118 -24.90 13.59 27.86
C THR A 118 -23.44 13.15 27.96
N GLY A 119 -23.12 12.49 29.05
CA GLY A 119 -21.75 12.07 29.28
C GLY A 119 -21.58 11.16 30.49
N THR A 120 -20.32 10.91 30.81
CA THR A 120 -19.91 9.97 31.85
C THR A 120 -18.95 10.63 32.82
N ILE A 121 -19.14 10.37 34.11
CA ILE A 121 -18.24 10.79 35.18
C ILE A 121 -17.65 9.56 35.83
N THR A 122 -16.36 9.52 36.02
CA THR A 122 -15.68 8.41 36.73
C THR A 122 -14.90 8.96 37.91
N ASN A 123 -15.19 8.44 39.13
CA ASN A 123 -14.41 8.74 40.31
C ASN A 123 -13.26 7.71 40.45
N GLY A 124 -12.11 7.95 39.85
CA GLY A 124 -10.92 7.10 40.01
C GLY A 124 -10.16 7.34 41.32
N THR A 125 -10.69 8.16 42.25
CA THR A 125 -10.05 8.44 43.55
C THR A 125 -10.51 7.44 44.61
N ALA A 126 -9.81 7.42 45.72
CA ALA A 126 -10.15 6.62 46.91
C ALA A 126 -11.19 7.28 47.83
N GLN A 127 -11.70 8.47 47.49
CA GLN A 127 -12.65 9.23 48.31
C GLN A 127 -14.01 9.31 47.65
N THR A 128 -15.09 9.29 48.49
CA THR A 128 -16.43 9.56 48.01
C THR A 128 -16.61 11.04 47.74
N ILE A 129 -17.15 11.38 46.56
CA ILE A 129 -17.48 12.75 46.20
C ILE A 129 -18.96 13.00 46.55
N THR A 130 -19.22 13.97 47.45
CA THR A 130 -20.55 14.28 47.92
C THR A 130 -20.93 15.75 47.55
N GLY A 131 -22.22 15.99 47.29
CA GLY A 131 -22.73 17.34 47.01
C GLY A 131 -22.08 17.99 45.80
N ALA A 132 -21.84 17.18 44.76
CA ALA A 132 -21.22 17.67 43.52
C ALA A 132 -22.26 18.21 42.53
N ASP A 133 -21.87 19.23 41.81
CA ASP A 133 -22.64 19.90 40.79
C ASP A 133 -21.96 19.76 39.44
N LEU A 134 -22.76 19.64 38.37
CA LEU A 134 -22.31 19.76 36.99
C LEU A 134 -22.44 21.21 36.55
N VAL A 135 -21.32 21.80 36.19
CA VAL A 135 -21.25 23.22 35.78
C VAL A 135 -20.98 23.31 34.29
N THR A 136 -21.93 23.74 33.50
CA THR A 136 -21.80 23.95 32.08
C THR A 136 -21.59 25.41 31.73
N ARG A 137 -20.62 25.66 30.81
CA ARG A 137 -20.37 27.00 30.28
C ARG A 137 -20.20 26.94 28.76
N VAL A 138 -20.63 28.00 28.09
CA VAL A 138 -20.55 28.15 26.63
C VAL A 138 -19.81 29.44 26.31
N GLN A 139 -18.92 29.43 25.29
CA GLN A 139 -18.29 30.66 24.84
C GLN A 139 -19.33 31.65 24.32
N ARG A 140 -19.19 32.91 24.70
CA ARG A 140 -20.09 34.00 24.28
C ARG A 140 -19.86 34.40 22.83
N SER A 141 -18.64 34.32 22.36
CA SER A 141 -18.22 34.58 20.97
C SER A 141 -17.99 33.32 20.20
N THR A 142 -18.17 33.40 18.90
CA THR A 142 -17.82 32.29 17.98
C THR A 142 -16.33 32.28 17.69
N GLU A 143 -15.76 31.09 17.57
CA GLU A 143 -14.38 30.91 17.07
C GLU A 143 -14.32 31.24 15.57
N SER A 144 -13.21 31.83 15.15
CA SER A 144 -13.02 32.29 13.77
C SER A 144 -11.97 31.51 13.01
N THR A 145 -11.24 30.62 13.70
CA THR A 145 -10.16 29.83 13.10
C THR A 145 -10.19 28.39 13.61
N SER A 146 -9.80 27.44 12.76
CA SER A 146 -9.63 26.02 13.12
C SER A 146 -8.63 25.84 14.27
N ARG A 147 -7.55 26.65 14.27
CA ARG A 147 -6.60 26.67 15.38
C ARG A 147 -7.23 27.10 16.70
N GLY A 148 -8.18 28.03 16.67
CA GLY A 148 -8.94 28.46 17.86
C GLY A 148 -9.74 27.29 18.44
N LEU A 149 -10.41 26.51 17.58
CA LEU A 149 -11.16 25.33 18.00
C LEU A 149 -10.24 24.24 18.59
N SER A 150 -9.13 23.92 17.94
CA SER A 150 -8.17 22.95 18.46
C SER A 150 -7.57 23.41 19.80
N LYS A 151 -7.23 24.70 19.92
CA LYS A 151 -6.75 25.29 21.18
C LYS A 151 -7.81 25.25 22.29
N TRP A 152 -9.10 25.44 21.94
CA TRP A 152 -10.20 25.30 22.90
C TRP A 152 -10.27 23.85 23.43
N LEU A 153 -10.26 22.85 22.58
CA LEU A 153 -10.38 21.44 22.99
C LEU A 153 -9.24 21.00 23.94
N THR A 154 -8.02 21.49 23.73
CA THR A 154 -6.83 21.12 24.51
C THR A 154 -6.47 22.12 25.60
N GLY A 155 -7.09 23.29 25.59
CA GLY A 155 -6.72 24.40 26.46
C GLY A 155 -7.38 24.33 27.84
N THR A 156 -6.94 25.27 28.71
CA THR A 156 -7.50 25.48 30.06
C THR A 156 -8.07 26.87 30.22
N ASP A 157 -8.09 27.68 29.15
CA ASP A 157 -8.60 29.06 29.20
C ASP A 157 -10.12 29.07 29.38
N GLU A 158 -10.60 29.78 30.37
CA GLU A 158 -12.03 29.99 30.66
C GLU A 158 -12.50 31.43 30.37
N SER A 159 -11.67 32.23 29.69
CA SER A 159 -12.03 33.58 29.33
C SER A 159 -13.14 33.60 28.27
N GLY A 160 -14.07 34.58 28.40
CA GLY A 160 -15.17 34.75 27.45
C GLY A 160 -16.30 33.73 27.56
N LEU A 161 -16.34 32.90 28.61
CA LEU A 161 -17.43 31.97 28.88
C LEU A 161 -18.69 32.68 29.41
N SER A 162 -19.85 32.02 29.24
CA SER A 162 -21.13 32.42 29.81
C SER A 162 -21.12 32.31 31.33
N ASP A 163 -22.16 32.85 31.95
CA ASP A 163 -22.52 32.51 33.33
C ASP A 163 -22.73 30.96 33.40
N PRO A 164 -22.41 30.34 34.54
CA PRO A 164 -22.51 28.90 34.67
C PRO A 164 -23.96 28.43 34.71
N PHE A 165 -24.29 27.43 33.92
CA PHE A 165 -25.52 26.65 34.07
C PHE A 165 -25.19 25.44 34.96
N THR A 166 -25.84 25.38 36.15
CA THR A 166 -25.48 24.40 37.16
C THR A 166 -26.63 23.44 37.40
N VAL A 167 -26.31 22.14 37.39
CA VAL A 167 -27.26 21.06 37.69
C VAL A 167 -26.65 20.17 38.79
N PRO A 168 -27.33 19.92 39.90
CA PRO A 168 -26.84 19.04 40.95
C PRO A 168 -26.73 17.60 40.41
N LEU A 169 -25.65 16.89 40.78
CA LEU A 169 -25.46 15.48 40.40
C LEU A 169 -26.53 14.58 41.05
N GLY A 170 -27.05 14.98 42.17
CA GLY A 170 -28.18 14.33 42.86
C GLY A 170 -27.85 13.06 43.65
N HIS A 171 -26.63 12.56 43.60
CA HIS A 171 -26.16 11.40 44.35
C HIS A 171 -24.64 11.46 44.58
N ASP A 172 -24.19 10.74 45.59
CA ASP A 172 -22.76 10.62 45.90
C ASP A 172 -22.04 9.68 44.97
N LEU A 173 -20.85 10.06 44.51
CA LEU A 173 -20.02 9.24 43.62
C LEU A 173 -18.98 8.47 44.44
N GLN A 174 -19.19 7.18 44.65
CA GLN A 174 -18.28 6.30 45.40
C GLN A 174 -16.93 6.14 44.71
N PRO A 175 -15.86 5.77 45.47
CA PRO A 175 -14.58 5.41 44.88
C PRO A 175 -14.72 4.32 43.80
N GLY A 176 -14.11 4.55 42.63
CA GLY A 176 -14.28 3.66 41.46
C GLY A 176 -15.67 3.70 40.81
N GLY A 177 -16.58 4.56 41.29
CA GLY A 177 -17.92 4.70 40.76
C GLY A 177 -17.95 5.41 39.41
N VAL A 178 -18.82 4.92 38.51
CA VAL A 178 -19.12 5.54 37.22
C VAL A 178 -20.57 5.98 37.22
N SER A 179 -20.82 7.22 36.79
CA SER A 179 -22.18 7.78 36.69
C SER A 179 -22.38 8.43 35.32
N GLN A 180 -23.52 8.21 34.70
CA GLN A 180 -23.94 8.96 33.53
C GLN A 180 -24.65 10.25 33.95
N PHE A 181 -24.48 11.30 33.16
CA PHE A 181 -25.20 12.55 33.32
C PHE A 181 -25.96 12.93 32.05
N SER A 182 -27.01 13.72 32.24
CA SER A 182 -27.77 14.36 31.17
C SER A 182 -28.15 15.78 31.63
N ILE A 183 -27.72 16.77 30.83
CA ILE A 183 -27.96 18.19 31.09
C ILE A 183 -28.77 18.72 29.92
N THR A 184 -29.90 19.37 30.22
CA THR A 184 -30.69 20.10 29.22
C THR A 184 -30.62 21.59 29.56
N ILE A 185 -30.06 22.39 28.64
CA ILE A 185 -29.95 23.83 28.76
C ILE A 185 -31.02 24.43 27.85
N PRO A 186 -31.99 25.16 28.42
CA PRO A 186 -33.02 25.84 27.64
C PRO A 186 -32.43 26.88 26.65
N ALA A 187 -33.08 27.04 25.51
CA ALA A 187 -32.60 27.95 24.45
C ALA A 187 -32.40 29.39 24.93
N ASP A 188 -33.21 29.88 25.85
CA ASP A 188 -33.17 31.22 26.42
C ASP A 188 -32.04 31.43 27.46
N GLU A 189 -31.44 30.35 27.97
CA GLU A 189 -30.26 30.35 28.87
C GLU A 189 -28.93 30.33 28.12
N LEU A 190 -28.96 30.05 26.82
CA LEU A 190 -27.77 30.00 26.00
C LEU A 190 -27.33 31.41 25.56
N PRO A 191 -26.02 31.73 25.50
CA PRO A 191 -25.51 33.05 25.12
C PRO A 191 -25.53 33.25 23.58
N LEU A 192 -26.64 32.91 22.92
CA LEU A 192 -26.82 32.88 21.47
C LEU A 192 -27.69 34.02 20.96
N ASN A 193 -27.23 35.27 21.22
CA ASN A 193 -28.10 36.45 21.07
C ASN A 193 -27.95 37.24 19.76
N SER A 194 -26.93 36.94 18.94
CA SER A 194 -26.70 37.72 17.72
C SER A 194 -26.56 36.78 16.52
N THR A 195 -27.42 36.95 15.53
CA THR A 195 -27.43 36.14 14.31
C THR A 195 -26.10 36.21 13.53
N ASP A 196 -25.37 37.32 13.66
CA ASP A 196 -24.06 37.50 13.04
C ASP A 196 -22.96 36.66 13.71
N GLN A 197 -23.22 36.18 14.92
CA GLN A 197 -22.31 35.36 15.71
C GLN A 197 -22.60 33.87 15.57
N TRP A 198 -23.26 33.43 14.49
CA TRP A 198 -23.44 31.99 14.21
C TRP A 198 -22.11 31.26 13.98
N GLY A 199 -22.09 29.95 14.08
CA GLY A 199 -20.89 29.12 13.89
C GLY A 199 -20.42 28.44 15.16
N PRO A 200 -19.18 27.93 15.17
CA PRO A 200 -18.68 27.14 16.26
C PRO A 200 -18.25 27.95 17.46
N ARG A 201 -18.45 27.39 18.65
CA ARG A 201 -18.00 27.93 19.92
C ARG A 201 -17.75 26.82 20.92
N GLY A 202 -16.88 27.05 21.88
CA GLY A 202 -16.59 26.09 22.92
C GLY A 202 -17.73 25.84 23.88
N VAL A 203 -17.92 24.59 24.29
CA VAL A 203 -18.76 24.21 25.43
C VAL A 203 -17.92 23.40 26.40
N SER A 204 -18.10 23.60 27.70
CA SER A 204 -17.42 22.83 28.74
C SER A 204 -18.42 22.33 29.79
N VAL A 205 -18.14 21.11 30.30
CA VAL A 205 -18.84 20.55 31.47
C VAL A 205 -17.80 20.21 32.51
N ALA A 206 -17.94 20.78 33.70
CA ALA A 206 -17.09 20.53 34.84
C ALA A 206 -17.86 19.86 35.96
N LEU A 207 -17.27 18.92 36.67
CA LEU A 207 -17.74 18.46 37.94
C LEU A 207 -17.11 19.30 39.05
N ALA A 208 -17.93 20.01 39.80
CA ALA A 208 -17.48 20.83 40.94
C ALA A 208 -18.04 20.32 42.26
N ALA A 209 -17.26 20.37 43.31
CA ALA A 209 -17.71 20.11 44.66
C ALA A 209 -17.09 21.13 45.61
N GLN A 210 -17.90 21.73 46.50
CA GLN A 210 -17.43 22.75 47.45
C GLN A 210 -16.71 23.91 46.73
N ASP A 211 -17.24 24.39 45.65
CA ASP A 211 -16.69 25.46 44.79
C ASP A 211 -15.33 25.17 44.13
N VAL A 212 -14.88 23.90 44.16
CA VAL A 212 -13.66 23.44 43.49
C VAL A 212 -14.00 22.59 42.32
N SER A 213 -13.47 22.92 41.14
CA SER A 213 -13.54 22.06 39.94
C SER A 213 -12.65 20.83 40.12
N LEU A 214 -13.25 19.66 40.11
CA LEU A 214 -12.57 18.36 40.26
C LEU A 214 -12.09 17.79 38.91
N ALA A 215 -12.88 17.97 37.88
CA ALA A 215 -12.58 17.54 36.52
C ALA A 215 -13.41 18.32 35.53
N GLN A 216 -12.95 18.44 34.29
CA GLN A 216 -13.65 19.18 33.24
C GLN A 216 -13.39 18.47 31.89
N ASP A 217 -14.42 18.49 31.05
CA ASP A 217 -14.28 18.12 29.65
C ASP A 217 -14.82 19.25 28.76
N ARG A 218 -14.32 19.31 27.52
CA ARG A 218 -14.61 20.35 26.54
C ARG A 218 -15.01 19.76 25.20
N SER A 219 -15.99 20.37 24.57
CA SER A 219 -16.38 20.03 23.19
C SER A 219 -16.72 21.30 22.41
N ILE A 220 -17.17 21.13 21.17
CA ILE A 220 -17.54 22.22 20.28
C ILE A 220 -19.06 22.19 20.07
N LEU A 221 -19.72 23.31 20.34
CA LEU A 221 -21.09 23.58 19.97
C LEU A 221 -21.11 24.34 18.65
N VAL A 222 -21.87 23.85 17.67
CA VAL A 222 -22.06 24.56 16.39
C VAL A 222 -23.48 25.12 16.35
N TRP A 223 -23.57 26.43 16.25
CA TRP A 223 -24.84 27.15 16.23
C TRP A 223 -25.17 27.65 14.83
N ASP A 224 -26.39 27.34 14.35
CA ASP A 224 -26.98 27.80 13.11
C ASP A 224 -28.08 28.84 13.46
N SER A 225 -27.81 30.10 13.23
CA SER A 225 -28.78 31.19 13.47
C SER A 225 -29.83 31.33 12.35
N GLY A 226 -29.73 30.57 11.28
CA GLY A 226 -30.53 30.74 10.08
C GLY A 226 -30.11 31.93 9.22
N ALA A 227 -28.94 32.53 9.45
CA ALA A 227 -28.42 33.61 8.61
C ALA A 227 -28.28 33.16 7.16
N PRO A 228 -28.69 33.97 6.17
CA PRO A 228 -28.54 33.57 4.75
C PRO A 228 -27.06 33.50 4.35
N VAL A 229 -26.64 32.36 3.81
CA VAL A 229 -25.30 32.17 3.29
C VAL A 229 -25.37 31.47 1.93
N ALA A 230 -24.39 31.72 1.07
CA ALA A 230 -24.19 30.94 -0.12
C ALA A 230 -23.61 29.57 0.30
N PRO A 231 -24.26 28.45 -0.02
CA PRO A 231 -23.75 27.14 0.37
C PRO A 231 -22.42 26.84 -0.35
N MET A 232 -21.52 26.25 0.43
CA MET A 232 -20.22 25.78 -0.08
C MET A 232 -20.42 24.46 -0.82
N ARG A 233 -20.04 24.39 -2.09
CA ARG A 233 -20.06 23.14 -2.87
C ARG A 233 -18.89 22.28 -2.46
N MET A 234 -19.16 21.03 -2.09
CA MET A 234 -18.16 20.16 -1.48
C MET A 234 -18.06 18.81 -2.20
N THR A 235 -16.84 18.43 -2.51
CA THR A 235 -16.49 17.09 -2.98
C THR A 235 -15.47 16.46 -2.04
N VAL A 236 -15.73 15.21 -1.61
CA VAL A 236 -14.87 14.46 -0.72
C VAL A 236 -14.19 13.32 -1.50
N PHE A 237 -12.87 13.25 -1.48
CA PHE A 237 -12.10 12.15 -2.07
C PHE A 237 -11.62 11.19 -0.99
N LEU A 238 -11.88 9.90 -1.18
CA LEU A 238 -11.45 8.81 -0.32
C LEU A 238 -10.46 7.92 -1.07
N PRO A 239 -9.19 7.81 -0.64
CA PRO A 239 -8.23 6.93 -1.28
C PRO A 239 -8.49 5.47 -0.91
N VAL A 240 -8.60 4.62 -1.92
CA VAL A 240 -8.75 3.17 -1.79
C VAL A 240 -7.47 2.53 -2.31
N THR A 241 -6.41 2.67 -1.53
CA THR A 241 -5.06 2.20 -1.81
C THR A 241 -4.58 1.27 -0.70
N ALA A 242 -3.51 0.53 -0.92
CA ALA A 242 -2.86 -0.26 0.12
C ALA A 242 -1.99 0.64 1.02
N SER A 243 -1.78 0.27 2.27
CA SER A 243 -0.73 0.87 3.10
C SER A 243 0.63 0.23 2.79
N ALA A 244 1.73 0.83 3.28
CA ALA A 244 3.06 0.26 3.15
C ALA A 244 3.14 -1.17 3.72
N GLN A 245 2.54 -1.41 4.90
CA GLN A 245 2.50 -2.74 5.51
C GLN A 245 1.65 -3.74 4.70
N GLU A 246 0.54 -3.29 4.13
CA GLU A 246 -0.29 -4.12 3.26
C GLU A 246 0.45 -4.43 1.95
N MET A 247 1.14 -3.45 1.35
CA MET A 247 1.97 -3.63 0.15
C MET A 247 3.08 -4.64 0.39
N ALA A 248 3.77 -4.61 1.54
CA ALA A 248 4.81 -5.59 1.87
C ALA A 248 4.29 -7.02 1.87
N VAL A 249 3.07 -7.25 2.36
CA VAL A 249 2.43 -8.57 2.36
C VAL A 249 1.89 -8.95 0.98
N LEU A 250 1.32 -7.98 0.25
CA LEU A 250 0.72 -8.21 -1.06
C LEU A 250 1.76 -8.47 -2.14
N SER A 251 2.94 -7.85 -2.07
CA SER A 251 4.01 -8.00 -3.07
C SER A 251 4.78 -9.32 -2.92
N GLY A 252 4.82 -9.88 -1.72
CA GLY A 252 5.59 -11.09 -1.41
C GLY A 252 4.93 -12.40 -1.87
N PRO A 253 5.57 -13.55 -1.56
CA PRO A 253 5.04 -14.88 -1.82
C PRO A 253 3.65 -15.12 -1.27
N ARG A 254 2.89 -16.05 -1.87
CA ARG A 254 1.54 -16.40 -1.41
C ARG A 254 1.60 -17.24 -0.14
N THR A 255 1.57 -16.57 1.02
CA THR A 255 1.60 -17.19 2.34
C THR A 255 0.21 -17.21 2.99
N ARG A 256 0.09 -17.88 4.13
CA ARG A 256 -1.12 -17.82 4.96
C ARG A 256 -1.36 -16.41 5.50
N GLU A 257 -0.30 -15.69 5.88
CA GLU A 257 -0.36 -14.32 6.36
C GLU A 257 -0.94 -13.38 5.30
N ARG A 258 -0.56 -13.59 4.01
CA ARG A 258 -1.17 -12.87 2.90
C ARG A 258 -2.68 -13.10 2.83
N THR A 259 -3.14 -14.34 3.01
CA THR A 259 -4.58 -14.66 2.98
C THR A 259 -5.34 -13.97 4.12
N GLU A 260 -4.78 -13.94 5.32
CA GLU A 260 -5.38 -13.26 6.49
C GLU A 260 -5.39 -11.73 6.30
N ALA A 261 -4.34 -11.16 5.70
CA ALA A 261 -4.26 -9.75 5.34
C ALA A 261 -5.32 -9.38 4.29
N LEU A 262 -5.50 -10.19 3.26
CA LEU A 262 -6.50 -9.95 2.22
C LEU A 262 -7.92 -9.81 2.79
N SER A 263 -8.33 -10.63 3.76
CA SER A 263 -9.67 -10.50 4.39
C SER A 263 -9.83 -9.19 5.17
N ARG A 264 -8.79 -8.72 5.87
CA ARG A 264 -8.81 -7.44 6.58
C ARG A 264 -8.88 -6.26 5.61
N ILE A 265 -8.05 -6.29 4.56
CA ILE A 265 -8.01 -5.28 3.48
C ILE A 265 -9.37 -5.23 2.78
N HIS A 266 -9.97 -6.40 2.49
CA HIS A 266 -11.27 -6.51 1.84
C HIS A 266 -12.35 -5.74 2.61
N ASN A 267 -12.48 -5.95 3.92
CA ASN A 267 -13.46 -5.28 4.75
C ASN A 267 -13.26 -3.75 4.78
N ARG A 268 -12.00 -3.29 4.85
CA ARG A 268 -11.67 -1.87 4.78
C ARG A 268 -12.05 -1.26 3.43
N VAL A 269 -11.62 -1.89 2.34
CA VAL A 269 -11.91 -1.44 0.97
C VAL A 269 -13.40 -1.41 0.69
N LEU A 270 -14.13 -2.48 1.06
CA LEU A 270 -15.60 -2.51 0.94
C LEU A 270 -16.25 -1.37 1.72
N GLY A 271 -15.78 -1.11 2.95
CA GLY A 271 -16.28 -0.03 3.78
C GLY A 271 -16.09 1.36 3.15
N LEU A 272 -14.92 1.63 2.56
CA LEU A 272 -14.60 2.89 1.88
C LEU A 272 -15.41 3.05 0.58
N VAL A 273 -15.39 2.04 -0.29
CA VAL A 273 -16.14 2.08 -1.56
C VAL A 273 -17.65 2.22 -1.34
N SER A 274 -18.17 1.65 -0.26
CA SER A 274 -19.61 1.76 0.07
C SER A 274 -20.06 3.17 0.45
N MET A 275 -19.14 4.11 0.67
CA MET A 275 -19.45 5.53 0.92
C MET A 275 -19.51 6.37 -0.36
N ALA A 276 -19.04 5.83 -1.49
CA ALA A 276 -19.04 6.52 -2.76
C ALA A 276 -20.48 6.85 -3.22
N GLY A 277 -20.70 8.08 -3.66
CA GLY A 277 -21.98 8.64 -4.07
C GLY A 277 -22.16 10.07 -3.55
N ASP A 278 -23.07 10.84 -4.13
CA ASP A 278 -23.46 12.19 -3.69
C ASP A 278 -22.29 13.11 -3.28
N GLY A 279 -21.30 13.26 -4.13
CA GLY A 279 -20.11 14.10 -3.87
C GLY A 279 -19.04 13.45 -2.98
N VAL A 280 -19.12 12.14 -2.75
CA VAL A 280 -18.03 11.32 -2.19
C VAL A 280 -17.45 10.45 -3.27
N ILE A 281 -16.20 10.64 -3.62
CA ILE A 281 -15.51 9.99 -4.73
C ILE A 281 -14.48 9.00 -4.17
N ALA A 282 -14.60 7.73 -4.54
CA ALA A 282 -13.59 6.72 -4.26
C ALA A 282 -12.49 6.77 -5.33
N ALA A 283 -11.27 7.09 -4.94
CA ALA A 283 -10.10 7.01 -5.81
C ALA A 283 -9.40 5.65 -5.58
N VAL A 284 -9.55 4.75 -6.53
CA VAL A 284 -9.28 3.31 -6.36
C VAL A 284 -8.04 2.88 -7.13
N ASP A 285 -7.11 2.22 -6.44
CA ASP A 285 -6.04 1.48 -7.09
C ASP A 285 -6.59 0.19 -7.73
N PRO A 286 -6.53 0.05 -9.07
CA PRO A 286 -7.04 -1.13 -9.76
C PRO A 286 -6.32 -2.42 -9.35
N ALA A 287 -5.00 -2.34 -9.09
CA ALA A 287 -4.21 -3.51 -8.71
C ALA A 287 -4.68 -4.08 -7.36
N LEU A 288 -5.04 -3.21 -6.41
CA LEU A 288 -5.53 -3.62 -5.09
C LEU A 288 -6.84 -4.40 -5.21
N VAL A 289 -7.83 -3.90 -5.94
CA VAL A 289 -9.12 -4.57 -6.07
C VAL A 289 -9.04 -5.87 -6.87
N GLU A 290 -8.15 -5.96 -7.85
CA GLU A 290 -7.87 -7.21 -8.56
C GLU A 290 -7.15 -8.23 -7.67
N ALA A 291 -6.22 -7.79 -6.81
CA ALA A 291 -5.60 -8.65 -5.79
C ALA A 291 -6.62 -9.20 -4.79
N LEU A 292 -7.71 -8.45 -4.53
CA LEU A 292 -8.87 -8.89 -3.73
C LEU A 292 -9.82 -9.83 -4.49
N GLY A 293 -9.52 -10.16 -5.75
CA GLY A 293 -10.28 -11.11 -6.56
C GLY A 293 -11.39 -10.51 -7.42
N VAL A 294 -11.46 -9.18 -7.53
CA VAL A 294 -12.40 -8.51 -8.44
C VAL A 294 -11.95 -8.74 -9.88
N THR A 295 -12.89 -9.10 -10.74
CA THR A 295 -12.68 -9.35 -12.16
C THR A 295 -13.71 -8.60 -13.00
N THR A 296 -13.43 -8.40 -14.28
CA THR A 296 -14.42 -7.81 -15.22
C THR A 296 -15.75 -8.60 -15.19
N ALA A 297 -15.68 -9.93 -15.16
CA ALA A 297 -16.89 -10.78 -15.10
C ALA A 297 -17.69 -10.57 -13.81
N SER A 298 -17.00 -10.40 -12.64
CA SER A 298 -17.69 -10.16 -11.37
C SER A 298 -18.37 -8.78 -11.35
N LEU A 299 -17.74 -7.75 -11.93
CA LEU A 299 -18.32 -6.41 -12.07
C LEU A 299 -19.50 -6.38 -13.03
N GLU A 300 -19.41 -7.02 -14.20
CA GLU A 300 -20.52 -7.15 -15.14
C GLU A 300 -21.71 -7.88 -14.50
N GLN A 301 -21.46 -8.94 -13.74
CA GLN A 301 -22.53 -9.64 -13.04
C GLN A 301 -23.18 -8.75 -11.98
N ALA A 302 -22.38 -8.00 -11.22
CA ALA A 302 -22.86 -7.06 -10.23
C ALA A 302 -23.70 -5.94 -10.86
N ALA A 303 -23.27 -5.39 -12.00
CA ALA A 303 -24.02 -4.38 -12.74
C ALA A 303 -25.39 -4.89 -13.24
N ARG A 304 -25.43 -6.14 -13.75
CA ARG A 304 -26.70 -6.78 -14.14
C ARG A 304 -27.64 -6.98 -12.95
N ASN A 305 -27.12 -7.38 -11.81
CA ASN A 305 -27.92 -7.57 -10.59
C ASN A 305 -28.48 -6.24 -10.06
N ASN A 306 -27.69 -5.19 -10.08
CA ASN A 306 -28.13 -3.84 -9.68
C ASN A 306 -29.23 -3.30 -10.60
N SER A 307 -29.14 -3.55 -11.90
CA SER A 307 -30.16 -3.12 -12.89
C SER A 307 -31.45 -3.89 -12.77
N SER A 308 -31.45 -5.07 -12.14
CA SER A 308 -32.60 -5.95 -11.99
C SER A 308 -33.39 -5.70 -10.69
N GLN A 309 -32.88 -4.88 -9.79
CA GLN A 309 -33.56 -4.52 -8.54
C GLN A 309 -34.54 -3.35 -8.83
N PRO A 310 -35.86 -3.51 -8.62
CA PRO A 310 -36.79 -2.42 -8.83
C PRO A 310 -36.45 -1.28 -7.87
N SER A 311 -36.29 -0.10 -8.41
CA SER A 311 -36.16 1.14 -7.65
C SER A 311 -37.40 1.26 -6.77
N THR A 312 -37.26 1.09 -5.47
CA THR A 312 -38.29 1.51 -4.52
C THR A 312 -38.41 3.04 -4.65
N PRO A 313 -39.61 3.56 -4.97
CA PRO A 313 -39.76 5.01 -4.99
C PRO A 313 -39.50 5.54 -3.60
N ASP A 314 -38.71 6.59 -3.52
CA ASP A 314 -38.46 7.44 -2.38
C ASP A 314 -39.77 7.68 -1.61
N ALA A 315 -39.87 7.11 -0.41
CA ALA A 315 -40.98 7.39 0.48
C ALA A 315 -40.76 8.78 1.06
N SER A 316 -41.37 9.78 0.44
CA SER A 316 -41.57 11.10 1.05
C SER A 316 -42.20 10.93 2.43
N PRO A 317 -41.75 11.65 3.44
CA PRO A 317 -42.34 11.59 4.77
C PRO A 317 -43.76 12.15 4.74
N GLN A 318 -44.74 11.25 4.78
CA GLN A 318 -46.12 11.64 5.05
C GLN A 318 -46.29 12.02 6.52
N ALA A 319 -46.79 13.21 6.74
CA ALA A 319 -47.23 13.77 8.02
C ALA A 319 -48.20 12.81 8.71
N PRO A 320 -48.24 12.73 10.07
CA PRO A 320 -49.13 11.88 10.80
C PRO A 320 -50.57 12.39 10.70
N GLN A 321 -51.45 11.57 10.08
CA GLN A 321 -52.87 11.73 10.20
C GLN A 321 -53.35 11.02 11.47
N SER A 322 -53.86 11.79 12.39
CA SER A 322 -54.66 11.35 13.52
C SER A 322 -55.98 10.73 13.03
N THR A 323 -56.26 9.54 13.42
CA THR A 323 -57.63 8.97 13.42
C THR A 323 -57.90 8.31 14.73
N ASP A 324 -58.96 8.80 15.37
CA ASP A 324 -59.59 8.35 16.58
C ASP A 324 -60.20 6.95 16.46
N SER A 325 -60.15 6.27 17.56
CA SER A 325 -61.05 5.29 18.22
C SER A 325 -62.09 4.50 17.43
N SER A 326 -62.09 3.20 17.56
CA SER A 326 -63.10 2.44 18.35
C SER A 326 -62.98 0.92 18.24
N ALA A 327 -62.77 0.33 19.40
CA ALA A 327 -63.50 -0.82 20.04
C ALA A 327 -63.58 -2.23 19.40
N SER A 328 -63.18 -3.17 20.25
CA SER A 328 -63.81 -4.47 20.58
C SER A 328 -63.28 -5.73 19.91
N SER A 329 -62.47 -6.41 20.61
CA SER A 329 -62.40 -7.75 21.26
C SER A 329 -63.21 -8.91 20.67
N PRO A 330 -62.95 -10.22 21.04
CA PRO A 330 -61.67 -10.92 21.30
C PRO A 330 -61.61 -12.32 20.62
N PRO A 331 -60.89 -13.33 21.18
CA PRO A 331 -60.02 -14.20 20.45
C PRO A 331 -60.51 -15.59 20.20
N THR A 332 -59.91 -16.36 19.31
CA THR A 332 -60.03 -17.81 19.28
C THR A 332 -58.66 -18.45 19.03
N ALA A 333 -58.25 -19.23 19.99
CA ALA A 333 -57.08 -20.10 19.94
C ALA A 333 -57.47 -21.49 19.43
N PRO A 334 -56.63 -22.52 19.47
CA PRO A 334 -55.75 -23.00 18.43
C PRO A 334 -56.10 -24.38 17.92
N SER A 335 -55.54 -24.83 16.82
CA SER A 335 -55.56 -26.24 16.44
C SER A 335 -54.15 -26.75 16.15
N THR A 336 -53.74 -27.55 17.09
CA THR A 336 -52.65 -28.54 17.02
C THR A 336 -52.92 -29.61 15.95
N THR A 337 -51.89 -29.92 15.18
CA THR A 337 -51.72 -31.31 14.71
C THR A 337 -50.21 -31.59 14.59
N ALA A 338 -49.77 -32.55 15.38
CA ALA A 338 -48.44 -33.12 15.39
C ALA A 338 -48.42 -34.41 14.51
N PRO A 339 -47.31 -35.14 14.47
CA PRO A 339 -46.57 -35.51 13.28
C PRO A 339 -46.82 -36.98 12.86
N SER A 340 -46.41 -37.30 11.64
CA SER A 340 -46.25 -38.68 11.23
C SER A 340 -44.85 -39.00 10.76
N ALA A 341 -44.37 -40.08 11.32
CA ALA A 341 -43.04 -40.62 11.26
C ALA A 341 -42.76 -41.45 9.99
N SER A 342 -41.50 -41.55 9.69
CA SER A 342 -40.70 -42.70 9.30
C SER A 342 -41.01 -43.42 7.97
N ALA A 343 -40.01 -43.47 7.11
CA ALA A 343 -39.60 -44.69 6.41
C ALA A 343 -38.08 -44.63 6.06
N ALA A 344 -37.39 -45.65 6.49
CA ALA A 344 -35.99 -45.92 6.25
C ALA A 344 -35.73 -46.51 4.85
N PRO A 345 -34.49 -46.47 4.33
CA PRO A 345 -34.17 -46.87 2.97
C PRO A 345 -33.76 -48.33 2.85
N SER A 346 -34.00 -48.89 1.70
CA SER A 346 -33.44 -50.18 1.27
C SER A 346 -32.44 -49.94 0.13
N PRO A 347 -31.39 -50.76 0.00
CA PRO A 347 -30.25 -50.54 -0.92
C PRO A 347 -30.52 -51.10 -2.32
N GLN A 348 -30.07 -50.35 -3.32
CA GLN A 348 -29.91 -50.91 -4.67
C GLN A 348 -28.48 -50.73 -5.19
N THR A 349 -27.94 -51.84 -5.61
CA THR A 349 -26.71 -52.16 -6.21
C THR A 349 -26.50 -51.53 -7.59
N GLY A 350 -25.27 -51.02 -7.82
CA GLY A 350 -24.49 -51.28 -9.03
C GLY A 350 -24.87 -50.54 -10.32
N GLY A 351 -24.06 -49.58 -10.68
CA GLY A 351 -24.00 -49.05 -12.04
C GLY A 351 -22.78 -48.15 -12.20
N ASN A 352 -21.69 -48.68 -12.74
CA ASN A 352 -20.51 -48.00 -13.10
C ASN A 352 -20.81 -47.00 -14.23
N ALA A 353 -20.85 -45.70 -13.94
CA ALA A 353 -20.91 -44.64 -14.92
C ALA A 353 -19.69 -43.77 -14.73
N THR A 354 -18.82 -43.80 -15.66
CA THR A 354 -17.70 -42.89 -15.86
C THR A 354 -18.17 -41.42 -15.79
N ALA A 355 -17.94 -40.75 -14.68
CA ALA A 355 -18.21 -39.35 -14.53
C ALA A 355 -17.07 -38.58 -15.19
N SER A 356 -17.36 -37.92 -16.31
CA SER A 356 -16.61 -36.79 -16.84
C SER A 356 -16.52 -35.70 -15.75
N PRO A 357 -15.37 -35.07 -15.54
CA PRO A 357 -15.31 -33.95 -14.61
C PRO A 357 -16.04 -32.77 -15.23
N SER A 358 -17.27 -32.57 -14.83
CA SER A 358 -17.94 -31.27 -14.98
C SER A 358 -17.15 -30.27 -14.17
N GLY A 359 -16.39 -29.42 -14.82
CA GLY A 359 -15.72 -28.29 -14.22
C GLY A 359 -16.75 -27.43 -13.51
N LYS A 360 -16.78 -27.50 -12.18
CA LYS A 360 -17.54 -26.59 -11.33
C LYS A 360 -16.91 -25.23 -11.53
N ALA A 361 -17.65 -24.28 -12.11
CA ALA A 361 -17.21 -22.90 -12.20
C ALA A 361 -16.76 -22.45 -10.80
N PRO A 362 -15.63 -21.73 -10.66
CA PRO A 362 -15.16 -21.26 -9.37
C PRO A 362 -16.29 -20.45 -8.72
N GLN A 363 -16.72 -20.87 -7.53
CA GLN A 363 -17.67 -20.09 -6.74
C GLN A 363 -16.96 -18.83 -6.28
N VAL A 364 -17.39 -17.66 -6.79
CA VAL A 364 -16.94 -16.36 -6.32
C VAL A 364 -17.32 -16.25 -4.85
N SER A 365 -16.37 -15.86 -3.99
CA SER A 365 -16.64 -15.69 -2.57
C SER A 365 -17.69 -14.60 -2.32
N ASN A 366 -18.45 -14.69 -1.23
CA ASN A 366 -19.41 -13.64 -0.88
C ASN A 366 -18.76 -12.27 -0.74
N GLU A 367 -17.52 -12.23 -0.26
CA GLU A 367 -16.72 -11.02 -0.12
C GLU A 367 -16.50 -10.35 -1.46
N VAL A 368 -15.99 -11.08 -2.46
CA VAL A 368 -15.78 -10.55 -3.82
C VAL A 368 -17.09 -10.08 -4.45
N THR A 369 -18.19 -10.80 -4.19
CA THR A 369 -19.51 -10.41 -4.71
C THR A 369 -19.96 -9.07 -4.12
N GLN A 370 -19.80 -8.86 -2.82
CA GLN A 370 -20.18 -7.61 -2.15
C GLN A 370 -19.33 -6.43 -2.62
N LEU A 371 -18.00 -6.64 -2.71
CA LEU A 371 -17.08 -5.62 -3.20
C LEU A 371 -17.39 -5.26 -4.67
N SER A 372 -17.59 -6.25 -5.53
CA SER A 372 -17.95 -6.01 -6.94
C SER A 372 -19.27 -5.25 -7.06
N ALA A 373 -20.25 -5.54 -6.20
CA ALA A 373 -21.52 -4.80 -6.18
C ALA A 373 -21.36 -3.35 -5.71
N ALA A 374 -20.49 -3.08 -4.74
CA ALA A 374 -20.19 -1.71 -4.30
C ALA A 374 -19.46 -0.93 -5.37
N LEU A 375 -18.43 -1.52 -5.99
CA LEU A 375 -17.69 -0.92 -7.10
C LEU A 375 -18.59 -0.63 -8.29
N ALA A 376 -19.43 -1.57 -8.70
CA ALA A 376 -20.35 -1.37 -9.82
C ALA A 376 -21.36 -0.23 -9.57
N ARG A 377 -21.83 -0.06 -8.34
CA ARG A 377 -22.68 1.09 -7.95
C ARG A 377 -21.92 2.40 -8.03
N ALA A 378 -20.72 2.45 -7.47
CA ALA A 378 -19.88 3.65 -7.47
C ALA A 378 -19.50 4.10 -8.89
N ILE A 379 -19.21 3.14 -9.79
CA ILE A 379 -18.97 3.40 -11.21
C ILE A 379 -20.24 3.96 -11.87
N HIS A 380 -21.40 3.33 -11.62
CA HIS A 380 -22.67 3.76 -12.22
C HIS A 380 -23.11 5.15 -11.76
N SER A 381 -22.76 5.57 -10.56
CA SER A 381 -23.07 6.90 -10.01
C SER A 381 -21.97 7.94 -10.26
N ASP A 382 -21.01 7.69 -11.14
CA ASP A 382 -19.85 8.55 -11.42
C ASP A 382 -19.10 9.01 -10.16
N SER A 383 -19.06 8.13 -9.15
CA SER A 383 -18.47 8.40 -7.83
C SER A 383 -17.22 7.59 -7.57
N LEU A 384 -16.57 7.09 -8.64
CA LEU A 384 -15.32 6.36 -8.57
C LEU A 384 -14.36 6.82 -9.67
N VAL A 385 -13.09 6.93 -9.34
CA VAL A 385 -12.01 7.16 -10.30
C VAL A 385 -10.94 6.10 -10.12
N ALA A 386 -10.34 5.65 -11.23
CA ALA A 386 -9.22 4.73 -11.21
C ALA A 386 -7.90 5.50 -11.09
N LEU A 387 -7.10 5.17 -10.08
CA LEU A 387 -5.72 5.63 -9.91
C LEU A 387 -4.77 4.88 -10.86
N PRO A 388 -3.52 5.33 -11.05
CA PRO A 388 -2.51 4.56 -11.74
C PRO A 388 -2.33 3.17 -11.10
N TRP A 389 -2.12 2.14 -11.94
CA TRP A 389 -1.95 0.75 -11.52
C TRP A 389 -0.87 0.60 -10.45
N GLY A 390 -1.20 -0.11 -9.36
CA GLY A 390 -0.30 -0.32 -8.23
C GLY A 390 -0.06 0.95 -7.42
N ASP A 391 -0.94 1.93 -7.54
CA ASP A 391 -0.77 3.24 -6.92
C ASP A 391 0.59 3.86 -7.26
N SER A 392 0.98 3.80 -8.55
CA SER A 392 2.30 4.20 -9.04
C SER A 392 2.61 5.66 -8.71
N ASP A 393 3.76 5.93 -8.11
CA ASP A 393 4.24 7.26 -7.75
C ASP A 393 4.78 7.99 -8.98
N THR A 394 3.90 8.72 -9.64
CA THR A 394 4.24 9.46 -10.86
C THR A 394 5.34 10.49 -10.64
N ALA A 395 5.37 11.16 -9.46
CA ALA A 395 6.39 12.16 -9.15
C ALA A 395 7.77 11.53 -9.04
N ALA A 396 7.92 10.49 -8.23
CA ALA A 396 9.19 9.78 -8.09
C ALA A 396 9.69 9.21 -9.43
N LEU A 397 8.79 8.63 -10.24
CA LEU A 397 9.15 8.11 -11.56
C LEU A 397 9.53 9.20 -12.57
N ALA A 398 8.87 10.36 -12.51
CA ALA A 398 9.21 11.52 -13.33
C ALA A 398 10.61 12.05 -12.98
N HIS A 399 10.91 12.21 -11.70
CA HIS A 399 12.23 12.64 -11.22
C HIS A 399 13.34 11.65 -11.57
N LEU A 400 13.04 10.34 -11.54
CA LEU A 400 13.94 9.27 -11.99
C LEU A 400 13.98 9.10 -13.51
N GLN A 401 13.23 9.90 -14.28
CA GLN A 401 13.11 9.81 -15.75
C GLN A 401 12.61 8.43 -16.25
N GLN A 402 11.75 7.76 -15.49
CA GLN A 402 11.23 6.44 -15.79
C GLN A 402 9.87 6.49 -16.52
N THR A 403 9.81 7.22 -17.63
CA THR A 403 8.60 7.41 -18.45
C THR A 403 7.95 6.10 -18.88
N SER A 404 8.75 5.08 -19.19
CA SER A 404 8.26 3.75 -19.60
C SER A 404 7.45 3.04 -18.51
N LEU A 405 7.78 3.26 -17.23
CA LEU A 405 7.00 2.70 -16.12
C LEU A 405 5.70 3.49 -15.92
N ILE A 406 5.72 4.81 -16.06
CA ILE A 406 4.51 5.66 -16.04
C ILE A 406 3.54 5.19 -17.14
N GLU A 407 4.03 5.03 -18.37
CA GLU A 407 3.22 4.52 -19.50
C GLU A 407 2.71 3.08 -19.25
N THR A 408 3.53 2.24 -18.64
CA THR A 408 3.12 0.86 -18.30
C THR A 408 2.04 0.84 -17.23
N ALA A 409 2.16 1.66 -16.18
CA ALA A 409 1.13 1.82 -15.17
C ALA A 409 -0.18 2.33 -15.79
N ALA A 410 -0.12 3.36 -16.64
CA ALA A 410 -1.28 3.90 -17.33
C ALA A 410 -1.96 2.84 -18.24
N ARG A 411 -1.18 2.10 -19.01
CA ARG A 411 -1.71 1.02 -19.85
C ARG A 411 -2.37 -0.09 -19.02
N ARG A 412 -1.74 -0.54 -17.92
CA ARG A 412 -2.34 -1.53 -17.00
C ARG A 412 -3.62 -1.00 -16.38
N THR A 413 -3.68 0.29 -16.04
CA THR A 413 -4.92 0.92 -15.56
C THR A 413 -6.03 0.80 -16.59
N GLN A 414 -5.77 1.11 -17.86
CA GLN A 414 -6.76 0.98 -18.95
C GLN A 414 -7.20 -0.49 -19.16
N GLU A 415 -6.33 -1.44 -18.93
CA GLU A 415 -6.61 -2.87 -19.03
C GLU A 415 -7.32 -3.46 -17.80
N SER A 416 -7.46 -2.69 -16.74
CA SER A 416 -8.01 -3.14 -15.44
C SER A 416 -9.52 -3.44 -15.51
N ALA A 417 -9.97 -4.25 -14.56
CA ALA A 417 -11.36 -4.65 -14.44
C ALA A 417 -12.32 -3.46 -14.23
N ILE A 418 -11.92 -2.50 -13.38
CA ILE A 418 -12.78 -1.34 -13.04
C ILE A 418 -12.89 -0.37 -14.21
N VAL A 419 -11.81 -0.12 -14.96
CA VAL A 419 -11.84 0.77 -16.13
C VAL A 419 -12.63 0.12 -17.27
N LYS A 420 -12.48 -1.19 -17.49
CA LYS A 420 -13.33 -1.93 -18.44
C LYS A 420 -14.82 -1.92 -18.05
N ALA A 421 -15.12 -1.78 -16.77
CA ALA A 421 -16.49 -1.61 -16.28
C ALA A 421 -17.01 -0.16 -16.34
N GLY A 422 -16.19 0.80 -16.81
CA GLY A 422 -16.57 2.20 -17.04
C GLY A 422 -16.01 3.21 -16.03
N ALA A 423 -15.10 2.82 -15.12
CA ALA A 423 -14.45 3.76 -14.23
C ALA A 423 -13.59 4.76 -15.01
N PRO A 424 -13.74 6.09 -14.79
CA PRO A 424 -12.90 7.08 -15.46
C PRO A 424 -11.49 7.08 -14.90
N THR A 425 -10.53 7.51 -15.73
CA THR A 425 -9.12 7.75 -15.37
C THR A 425 -8.79 9.24 -15.43
N SER A 426 -9.80 10.09 -15.30
CA SER A 426 -9.71 11.54 -15.50
C SER A 426 -9.07 12.31 -14.33
N VAL A 427 -8.69 11.62 -13.25
CA VAL A 427 -8.08 12.23 -12.06
C VAL A 427 -6.72 11.60 -11.80
N SER A 428 -5.71 12.44 -11.63
CA SER A 428 -4.37 12.05 -11.16
C SER A 428 -4.18 12.58 -9.75
N TRP A 429 -4.04 11.70 -8.77
CA TRP A 429 -3.79 12.09 -7.39
C TRP A 429 -2.32 11.89 -7.05
N LEU A 430 -1.58 12.99 -7.04
CA LEU A 430 -0.15 12.97 -6.76
C LEU A 430 0.09 12.73 -5.26
N ALA A 431 1.10 11.91 -4.97
CA ALA A 431 1.51 11.62 -3.59
C ALA A 431 2.60 12.57 -3.09
N SER A 432 3.18 13.38 -3.98
CA SER A 432 4.21 14.37 -3.65
C SER A 432 3.67 15.54 -2.84
N SER A 433 4.54 16.16 -2.06
CA SER A 433 4.23 17.39 -1.30
C SER A 433 3.93 18.56 -2.25
N VAL A 434 4.55 18.57 -3.43
CA VAL A 434 4.35 19.61 -4.45
C VAL A 434 4.14 18.96 -5.81
N ALA A 435 3.11 19.38 -6.53
CA ALA A 435 2.91 19.06 -7.93
C ALA A 435 3.77 19.99 -8.77
N ASP A 436 5.01 19.60 -9.02
CA ASP A 436 5.96 20.39 -9.80
C ASP A 436 5.78 20.21 -11.32
N ALA A 437 6.43 21.07 -12.09
CA ALA A 437 6.32 21.05 -13.55
C ALA A 437 6.88 19.75 -14.16
N THR A 438 7.94 19.16 -13.57
CA THR A 438 8.50 17.88 -14.04
C THR A 438 7.48 16.76 -13.91
N THR A 439 6.81 16.67 -12.78
CA THR A 439 5.76 15.68 -12.52
C THR A 439 4.54 15.89 -13.41
N VAL A 440 4.04 17.13 -13.50
CA VAL A 440 2.86 17.46 -14.33
C VAL A 440 3.11 17.13 -15.80
N ASN A 441 4.29 17.46 -16.34
CA ASN A 441 4.66 17.16 -17.73
C ASN A 441 4.83 15.65 -18.00
N ALA A 442 5.07 14.84 -16.97
CA ALA A 442 5.21 13.39 -17.09
C ALA A 442 3.89 12.62 -17.00
N LEU A 443 2.77 13.29 -16.71
CA LEU A 443 1.46 12.62 -16.63
C LEU A 443 1.11 11.93 -17.95
N ALA A 444 0.71 10.67 -17.87
CA ALA A 444 0.37 9.87 -19.03
C ALA A 444 -0.95 10.33 -19.71
N GLN A 445 -1.76 11.12 -19.00
CA GLN A 445 -3.02 11.68 -19.50
C GLN A 445 -2.97 13.21 -19.41
N PRO A 446 -2.75 13.89 -20.53
CA PRO A 446 -2.54 15.34 -20.55
C PRO A 446 -3.73 16.18 -20.09
N ASP A 447 -4.95 15.62 -20.15
CA ASP A 447 -6.19 16.34 -19.76
C ASP A 447 -6.71 15.92 -18.37
N SER A 448 -5.90 15.21 -17.57
CA SER A 448 -6.34 14.80 -16.24
C SER A 448 -6.42 15.96 -15.27
N THR A 449 -7.45 15.94 -14.42
CA THR A 449 -7.53 16.81 -13.25
C THR A 449 -6.58 16.32 -12.18
N ILE A 450 -5.72 17.18 -11.66
CA ILE A 450 -4.68 16.81 -10.69
C ILE A 450 -5.17 17.12 -9.28
N ILE A 451 -5.11 16.15 -8.35
CA ILE A 451 -5.23 16.43 -6.91
C ILE A 451 -3.82 16.61 -6.37
N ALA A 452 -3.53 17.79 -5.85
CA ALA A 452 -2.20 18.17 -5.36
C ALA A 452 -2.28 18.78 -3.96
N SER A 453 -1.16 18.79 -3.24
CA SER A 453 -1.11 19.39 -1.91
C SER A 453 -1.27 20.93 -1.98
N PRO A 454 -1.68 21.57 -0.87
CA PRO A 454 -1.83 23.04 -0.81
C PRO A 454 -0.55 23.83 -1.12
N GLU A 455 0.61 23.23 -0.88
CA GLU A 455 1.92 23.85 -1.16
C GLU A 455 2.23 23.96 -2.66
N SER A 456 1.50 23.21 -3.50
CA SER A 456 1.75 23.19 -4.96
C SER A 456 1.41 24.51 -5.63
N LEU A 457 0.31 25.13 -5.23
CA LEU A 457 -0.20 26.39 -5.78
C LEU A 457 -0.74 27.28 -4.65
N PRO A 458 0.11 27.78 -3.76
CA PRO A 458 -0.33 28.60 -2.65
C PRO A 458 -1.05 29.86 -3.16
N PRO A 459 -2.16 30.26 -2.51
CA PRO A 459 -2.84 31.49 -2.85
C PRO A 459 -2.00 32.71 -2.46
N SER A 460 -2.31 33.85 -3.05
CA SER A 460 -1.70 35.14 -2.67
C SER A 460 -1.95 35.46 -1.19
N ASP A 461 -0.93 36.00 -0.50
CA ASP A 461 -1.01 36.45 0.89
C ASP A 461 -2.02 37.57 1.13
N GLU A 462 -2.51 38.21 0.07
CA GLU A 462 -3.52 39.27 0.15
C GLU A 462 -4.94 38.74 0.42
N LEU A 463 -5.17 37.44 0.21
CA LEU A 463 -6.49 36.82 0.45
C LEU A 463 -6.75 36.66 1.96
N THR A 464 -7.88 37.21 2.42
CA THR A 464 -8.29 37.11 3.82
C THR A 464 -9.28 35.97 4.10
N TYR A 465 -9.54 35.13 3.10
CA TYR A 465 -10.45 33.99 3.19
C TYR A 465 -9.86 32.79 2.42
N THR A 466 -10.27 31.59 2.76
CA THR A 466 -9.89 30.39 2.03
C THR A 466 -10.58 30.37 0.66
N PRO A 467 -9.84 30.44 -0.45
CA PRO A 467 -10.42 30.44 -1.80
C PRO A 467 -10.99 29.08 -2.18
N SER A 468 -11.66 29.00 -3.35
CA SER A 468 -12.04 27.72 -3.94
C SER A 468 -10.81 26.81 -4.09
N SER A 469 -11.02 25.49 -3.95
CA SER A 469 -10.01 24.46 -4.10
C SER A 469 -9.57 24.25 -5.56
N LEU A 470 -9.72 25.27 -6.41
CA LEU A 470 -9.45 25.21 -7.85
C LEU A 470 -8.18 26.00 -8.17
N GLY A 471 -7.43 25.51 -9.15
CA GLY A 471 -6.26 26.15 -9.71
C GLY A 471 -5.89 25.57 -11.06
N ALA A 472 -4.83 26.10 -11.66
CA ALA A 472 -4.32 25.65 -12.93
C ALA A 472 -2.78 25.53 -12.90
N SER A 473 -2.25 24.51 -13.56
CA SER A 473 -0.83 24.37 -13.89
C SER A 473 -0.71 24.11 -15.38
N GLY A 474 -0.36 25.16 -16.14
CA GLY A 474 -0.48 25.13 -17.58
C GLY A 474 -1.92 24.90 -18.03
N ASN A 475 -2.16 23.84 -18.77
CA ASN A 475 -3.52 23.46 -19.23
C ASN A 475 -4.20 22.45 -18.27
N HIS A 476 -3.55 22.05 -17.21
CA HIS A 476 -4.12 21.09 -16.26
C HIS A 476 -4.93 21.80 -15.18
N ALA A 477 -6.14 21.28 -14.93
CA ALA A 477 -6.91 21.64 -13.77
C ALA A 477 -6.30 21.03 -12.51
N VAL A 478 -6.09 21.84 -11.48
CA VAL A 478 -5.52 21.38 -10.21
C VAL A 478 -6.55 21.56 -9.09
N LEU A 479 -6.83 20.49 -8.38
CA LEU A 479 -7.65 20.48 -7.17
C LEU A 479 -6.74 20.56 -5.95
N ILE A 480 -6.99 21.53 -5.09
CA ILE A 480 -6.19 21.80 -3.89
C ILE A 480 -7.07 21.54 -2.68
N PRO A 481 -6.95 20.38 -2.03
CA PRO A 481 -7.77 20.03 -0.89
C PRO A 481 -7.64 21.05 0.26
N GLU A 482 -8.73 21.36 0.90
CA GLU A 482 -8.73 22.15 2.11
C GLU A 482 -8.09 21.36 3.25
N GLN A 483 -7.07 21.94 3.89
CA GLN A 483 -6.16 21.21 4.77
C GLN A 483 -6.80 20.81 6.10
N SER A 484 -7.55 21.73 6.74
CA SER A 484 -8.17 21.48 8.05
C SER A 484 -9.20 20.36 8.00
N LEU A 485 -10.13 20.42 7.04
CA LEU A 485 -11.16 19.40 6.86
C LEU A 485 -10.58 18.06 6.42
N SER A 486 -9.55 18.09 5.55
CA SER A 486 -8.88 16.88 5.10
C SER A 486 -8.14 16.18 6.24
N GLY A 487 -7.42 16.91 7.08
CA GLY A 487 -6.76 16.41 8.28
C GLY A 487 -7.75 15.85 9.29
N ALA A 488 -8.83 16.57 9.56
CA ALA A 488 -9.86 16.16 10.52
C ALA A 488 -10.60 14.87 10.12
N LEU A 489 -10.65 14.51 8.81
CA LEU A 489 -11.15 13.20 8.37
C LEU A 489 -10.36 12.04 8.97
N THR A 490 -9.08 12.22 9.31
CA THR A 490 -8.24 11.21 9.93
C THR A 490 -8.19 11.28 11.45
N GLY A 491 -8.71 12.36 12.03
CA GLY A 491 -8.62 12.66 13.46
C GLY A 491 -7.26 13.26 13.84
N GLN A 492 -6.50 13.70 12.86
CA GLN A 492 -5.30 14.51 13.10
C GLN A 492 -5.74 15.97 13.14
N ASP A 493 -5.36 16.67 14.19
CA ASP A 493 -5.54 18.11 14.26
C ASP A 493 -4.74 18.76 13.13
N ALA A 494 -5.39 19.64 12.39
CA ALA A 494 -4.83 20.25 11.19
C ALA A 494 -3.74 21.29 11.52
N ASN A 495 -2.66 20.90 12.19
CA ASN A 495 -1.48 21.75 12.30
C ASN A 495 -0.17 21.01 12.54
N PRO A 496 0.50 20.48 11.49
CA PRO A 496 1.85 19.94 11.62
C PRO A 496 2.96 21.01 11.66
N THR A 497 2.66 22.29 11.55
CA THR A 497 3.66 23.36 11.60
C THR A 497 3.87 23.91 13.02
N ALA A 498 4.17 23.04 13.95
CA ALA A 498 4.85 23.44 15.17
C ALA A 498 6.12 22.60 15.29
N SER A 499 7.16 23.01 14.56
CA SER A 499 8.53 22.76 14.98
C SER A 499 8.83 23.57 16.25
N ASP A 500 8.10 23.28 17.32
CA ASP A 500 8.51 23.65 18.67
C ASP A 500 9.06 22.37 19.31
N GLN A 501 10.37 22.20 19.16
CA GLN A 501 11.17 21.30 19.98
C GLN A 501 11.16 21.85 21.41
N GLY A 502 10.17 21.40 22.17
CA GLY A 502 10.02 21.78 23.56
C GLY A 502 9.03 20.87 24.28
N ASP A 503 9.57 19.87 24.94
CA ASP A 503 8.95 19.08 26.02
C ASP A 503 7.97 17.96 25.61
N SER A 504 8.54 16.77 25.41
CA SER A 504 7.91 15.50 25.03
C SER A 504 7.11 14.83 26.18
N THR A 505 6.40 15.55 27.01
CA THR A 505 5.61 14.97 28.12
C THR A 505 4.12 15.28 28.07
N THR A 506 3.64 15.97 27.03
CA THR A 506 2.20 16.09 26.82
C THR A 506 1.73 14.92 25.94
N GLN A 507 1.11 13.92 26.55
CA GLN A 507 0.31 12.94 25.81
C GLN A 507 -0.67 13.74 24.95
N SER A 508 -0.56 13.63 23.62
CA SER A 508 -1.58 14.13 22.71
C SER A 508 -2.87 13.41 23.05
N THR A 509 -3.79 14.10 23.71
CA THR A 509 -5.12 13.59 24.00
C THR A 509 -5.81 13.47 22.66
N GLN A 510 -5.96 12.24 22.17
CA GLN A 510 -6.64 11.98 20.91
C GLN A 510 -8.07 12.51 21.06
N ALA A 511 -8.48 13.43 20.18
CA ALA A 511 -9.82 14.01 20.20
C ALA A 511 -10.89 12.92 20.20
N SER A 512 -11.94 13.10 21.00
CA SER A 512 -13.05 12.14 21.07
C SER A 512 -13.75 12.01 19.71
N ALA A 513 -14.51 10.95 19.52
CA ALA A 513 -15.32 10.79 18.31
C ALA A 513 -16.32 11.93 18.13
N LEU A 514 -16.87 12.46 19.23
CA LEU A 514 -17.74 13.64 19.22
C LEU A 514 -16.97 14.86 18.77
N ASP A 515 -15.82 15.14 19.40
CA ASP A 515 -15.04 16.36 19.12
C ASP A 515 -14.58 16.40 17.67
N THR A 516 -14.14 15.27 17.12
CA THR A 516 -13.75 15.18 15.71
C THR A 516 -14.92 15.51 14.77
N ARG A 517 -16.13 15.01 15.05
CA ARG A 517 -17.32 15.34 14.25
C ARG A 517 -17.70 16.82 14.39
N GLN A 518 -17.63 17.36 15.61
CA GLN A 518 -17.95 18.77 15.87
C GLN A 518 -16.87 19.71 15.31
N LEU A 519 -15.61 19.30 15.30
CA LEU A 519 -14.52 20.02 14.66
C LEU A 519 -14.77 20.14 13.15
N LEU A 520 -15.12 19.05 12.46
CA LEU A 520 -15.46 19.06 11.03
C LEU A 520 -16.62 20.02 10.72
N ARG A 521 -17.69 20.02 11.54
CA ARG A 521 -18.82 20.95 11.38
C ARG A 521 -18.39 22.38 11.67
N GLY A 522 -17.62 22.58 12.72
CA GLY A 522 -17.10 23.89 13.11
C GLY A 522 -16.19 24.50 12.05
N ASP A 523 -15.25 23.75 11.54
CA ASP A 523 -14.33 24.19 10.49
C ASP A 523 -15.07 24.52 9.20
N SER A 524 -16.04 23.70 8.79
CA SER A 524 -16.88 24.01 7.64
C SER A 524 -17.68 25.31 7.81
N ALA A 525 -18.19 25.59 9.03
CA ALA A 525 -18.86 26.84 9.35
C ALA A 525 -17.88 28.03 9.31
N ILE A 526 -16.66 27.88 9.83
CA ILE A 526 -15.62 28.92 9.76
C ILE A 526 -15.32 29.27 8.31
N LEU A 527 -15.13 28.28 7.45
CA LEU A 527 -14.87 28.50 6.03
C LEU A 527 -15.99 29.33 5.39
N VAL A 528 -17.25 28.98 5.60
CA VAL A 528 -18.36 29.74 5.03
C VAL A 528 -18.41 31.15 5.60
N ARG A 529 -18.19 31.33 6.91
CA ARG A 529 -18.21 32.66 7.58
C ARG A 529 -17.11 33.60 7.10
N GLN A 530 -15.99 33.11 6.60
CA GLN A 530 -14.93 33.95 6.00
C GLN A 530 -15.46 34.78 4.81
N ALA A 531 -16.37 34.22 4.01
CA ALA A 531 -16.98 34.87 2.85
C ALA A 531 -18.41 34.34 2.61
N PRO A 532 -19.41 34.78 3.42
CA PRO A 532 -20.71 34.13 3.50
C PRO A 532 -21.56 34.19 2.23
N MET A 533 -21.30 35.18 1.37
CA MET A 533 -22.05 35.39 0.12
C MET A 533 -21.30 34.91 -1.12
N LEU A 534 -20.14 34.26 -0.93
CA LEU A 534 -19.32 33.76 -2.02
C LEU A 534 -19.48 32.24 -2.14
N GLU A 535 -20.01 31.80 -3.28
CA GLU A 535 -20.00 30.39 -3.63
C GLU A 535 -18.56 29.92 -3.88
N ARG A 536 -18.19 28.79 -3.28
CA ARG A 536 -16.86 28.21 -3.40
C ARG A 536 -16.95 26.71 -3.59
N ASP A 537 -16.05 26.19 -4.43
CA ASP A 537 -15.81 24.76 -4.59
C ASP A 537 -14.73 24.33 -3.59
N ILE A 538 -15.09 23.51 -2.65
CA ILE A 538 -14.15 22.99 -1.64
C ILE A 538 -13.97 21.48 -1.82
N VAL A 539 -12.72 21.10 -2.01
CA VAL A 539 -12.30 19.69 -2.08
C VAL A 539 -11.78 19.30 -0.71
N VAL A 540 -12.27 18.19 -0.20
CA VAL A 540 -11.76 17.53 0.99
C VAL A 540 -11.19 16.19 0.56
N ALA A 541 -9.91 15.97 0.76
CA ALA A 541 -9.24 14.72 0.38
C ALA A 541 -8.64 14.05 1.61
N MET A 542 -9.11 12.87 1.94
CA MET A 542 -8.54 12.11 3.04
C MET A 542 -7.07 11.81 2.75
N PRO A 543 -6.12 12.14 3.63
CA PRO A 543 -4.71 11.84 3.43
C PRO A 543 -4.47 10.37 3.09
N ARG A 544 -3.72 10.10 2.02
CA ARG A 544 -3.53 8.73 1.47
C ARG A 544 -2.94 7.77 2.50
N GLN A 545 -1.94 8.22 3.25
CA GLN A 545 -1.26 7.42 4.27
C GLN A 545 -2.18 7.03 5.43
N ALA A 546 -3.20 7.83 5.71
CA ALA A 546 -4.11 7.60 6.83
C ALA A 546 -5.31 6.69 6.48
N ALA A 547 -5.54 6.41 5.21
CA ALA A 547 -6.70 5.62 4.76
C ALA A 547 -6.75 4.20 5.35
N SER A 548 -5.60 3.61 5.68
CA SER A 548 -5.50 2.29 6.32
C SER A 548 -5.49 2.34 7.84
N ALA A 549 -5.18 3.49 8.45
CA ALA A 549 -5.06 3.65 9.89
C ALA A 549 -6.42 3.87 10.59
N VAL A 550 -7.43 4.35 9.86
CA VAL A 550 -8.75 4.68 10.40
C VAL A 550 -9.80 3.66 9.94
N GLN A 551 -10.62 3.20 10.87
CA GLN A 551 -11.71 2.28 10.53
C GLN A 551 -12.72 2.94 9.60
N SER A 552 -13.19 2.23 8.58
CA SER A 552 -14.14 2.75 7.59
C SER A 552 -15.48 3.22 8.19
N SER A 553 -15.93 2.64 9.32
CA SER A 553 -17.09 3.13 10.06
C SER A 553 -16.88 4.52 10.63
N VAL A 554 -15.71 4.80 11.19
CA VAL A 554 -15.33 6.11 11.73
C VAL A 554 -15.22 7.15 10.62
N VAL A 555 -14.59 6.78 9.48
CA VAL A 555 -14.55 7.65 8.30
C VAL A 555 -15.96 8.01 7.83
N ARG A 556 -16.87 7.04 7.82
CA ARG A 556 -18.28 7.25 7.44
C ARG A 556 -18.98 8.26 8.36
N GLU A 557 -18.80 8.15 9.66
CA GLU A 557 -19.37 9.09 10.63
C GLU A 557 -18.84 10.52 10.39
N ARG A 558 -17.54 10.67 10.13
CA ARG A 558 -16.89 11.95 9.85
C ARG A 558 -17.37 12.58 8.54
N VAL A 559 -17.43 11.79 7.47
CA VAL A 559 -17.97 12.24 6.18
C VAL A 559 -19.45 12.63 6.30
N THR A 560 -20.23 11.88 7.06
CA THR A 560 -21.63 12.21 7.35
C THR A 560 -21.74 13.52 8.13
N ALA A 561 -20.91 13.72 9.17
CA ALA A 561 -20.89 14.96 9.94
C ALA A 561 -20.60 16.18 9.07
N LEU A 562 -19.62 16.07 8.19
CA LEU A 562 -19.22 17.13 7.27
C LEU A 562 -20.31 17.51 6.27
N ARG A 563 -21.11 16.54 5.81
CA ARG A 563 -22.15 16.73 4.78
C ARG A 563 -23.54 17.04 5.33
N SER A 564 -23.77 16.82 6.63
CA SER A 564 -25.09 16.99 7.26
C SER A 564 -25.41 18.43 7.70
N VAL A 565 -24.56 19.38 7.38
CA VAL A 565 -24.71 20.78 7.78
C VAL A 565 -25.42 21.59 6.68
N PRO A 566 -26.25 22.61 7.04
CA PRO A 566 -27.08 23.34 6.06
C PRO A 566 -26.32 24.28 5.13
N TRP A 567 -25.06 24.60 5.44
CA TRP A 567 -24.21 25.51 4.65
C TRP A 567 -23.28 24.77 3.69
N THR A 568 -23.43 23.46 3.53
CA THR A 568 -22.68 22.66 2.52
C THR A 568 -23.64 22.04 1.54
N GLN A 569 -23.21 21.92 0.29
CA GLN A 569 -23.92 21.24 -0.79
C GLN A 569 -22.98 20.22 -1.44
N SER A 570 -23.44 18.99 -1.60
CA SER A 570 -22.68 17.95 -2.32
C SER A 570 -22.49 18.33 -3.78
N GLN A 571 -21.25 18.16 -4.29
CA GLN A 571 -20.90 18.40 -5.69
C GLN A 571 -20.40 17.11 -6.31
N THR A 572 -20.92 16.74 -7.46
CA THR A 572 -20.49 15.56 -8.22
C THR A 572 -19.12 15.77 -8.85
N LEU A 573 -18.41 14.69 -9.19
CA LEU A 573 -17.12 14.76 -9.88
C LEU A 573 -17.21 15.54 -11.18
N GLY A 574 -18.22 15.27 -12.01
CA GLY A 574 -18.40 15.98 -13.28
C GLY A 574 -18.57 17.49 -13.11
N ALA A 575 -19.41 17.92 -12.14
CA ALA A 575 -19.60 19.34 -11.84
C ALA A 575 -18.33 20.00 -11.29
N LEU A 576 -17.54 19.28 -10.46
CA LEU A 576 -16.26 19.77 -9.97
C LEU A 576 -15.26 19.93 -11.10
N GLN A 577 -15.17 18.96 -12.01
CA GLN A 577 -14.27 19.01 -13.16
C GLN A 577 -14.65 20.13 -14.13
N GLU A 578 -15.94 20.36 -14.36
CA GLU A 578 -16.44 21.50 -15.14
C GLU A 578 -16.01 22.84 -14.50
N SER A 579 -16.21 23.01 -13.20
CA SER A 579 -15.74 24.21 -12.47
C SER A 579 -14.21 24.38 -12.58
N ALA A 580 -13.46 23.29 -12.49
CA ALA A 580 -12.00 23.31 -12.57
C ALA A 580 -11.50 23.69 -13.99
N GLN A 581 -12.17 23.21 -15.04
CA GLN A 581 -11.85 23.62 -16.41
C GLN A 581 -12.20 25.11 -16.68
N HIS A 582 -13.27 25.62 -16.09
CA HIS A 582 -13.57 27.05 -16.12
C HIS A 582 -12.47 27.87 -15.44
N GLU A 583 -11.92 27.42 -14.33
CA GLU A 583 -10.80 28.08 -13.66
C GLU A 583 -9.52 28.07 -14.53
N VAL A 584 -9.20 26.95 -15.19
CA VAL A 584 -8.09 26.88 -16.16
C VAL A 584 -8.23 27.93 -17.26
N ALA A 585 -9.43 28.06 -17.81
CA ALA A 585 -9.70 29.07 -18.84
C ALA A 585 -9.53 30.49 -18.26
N ALA A 586 -10.05 30.76 -17.05
CA ALA A 586 -9.92 32.05 -16.40
C ALA A 586 -8.47 32.43 -16.09
N VAL A 587 -7.66 31.47 -15.64
CA VAL A 587 -6.23 31.68 -15.39
C VAL A 587 -5.50 32.02 -16.70
N ASN A 588 -5.75 31.24 -17.76
CA ASN A 588 -5.11 31.46 -19.07
C ASN A 588 -5.53 32.77 -19.73
N GLU A 589 -6.74 33.29 -19.45
CA GLU A 589 -7.25 34.57 -19.90
C GLU A 589 -6.86 35.74 -18.98
N GLY A 590 -6.23 35.48 -17.84
CA GLY A 590 -5.91 36.48 -16.83
C GLY A 590 -7.15 37.10 -16.16
N THR A 591 -8.25 36.37 -16.09
CA THR A 591 -9.53 36.77 -15.49
C THR A 591 -9.85 36.03 -14.20
N SER A 592 -8.99 35.10 -13.76
CA SER A 592 -9.17 34.40 -12.48
C SER A 592 -9.23 35.40 -11.32
N ARG A 593 -10.11 35.12 -10.36
CA ARG A 593 -10.24 35.88 -9.12
C ARG A 593 -9.29 35.43 -8.01
N ILE A 594 -8.63 34.32 -8.22
CA ILE A 594 -7.73 33.67 -7.27
C ILE A 594 -6.32 33.73 -7.86
N GLU A 595 -5.51 34.62 -7.34
CA GLU A 595 -4.10 34.64 -7.67
C GLU A 595 -3.38 33.53 -6.89
N ARG A 596 -2.74 32.63 -7.61
CA ARG A 596 -1.93 31.56 -7.06
C ARG A 596 -0.51 31.63 -7.65
N SER A 597 0.46 31.20 -6.86
CA SER A 597 1.82 31.04 -7.33
C SER A 597 1.90 29.96 -8.41
N GLU A 598 2.86 30.10 -9.33
CA GLU A 598 3.16 29.06 -10.31
C GLU A 598 3.80 27.84 -9.64
N SER A 599 3.57 26.64 -10.21
CA SER A 599 4.25 25.43 -9.77
C SER A 599 5.76 25.56 -10.00
N PRO A 600 6.60 25.14 -9.05
CA PRO A 600 8.06 25.13 -9.23
C PRO A 600 8.48 24.11 -10.29
N ASP A 601 9.73 24.23 -10.81
CA ASP A 601 10.23 23.36 -11.87
C ASP A 601 10.38 21.90 -11.41
N THR A 602 11.02 21.69 -10.26
CA THR A 602 11.26 20.36 -9.69
C THR A 602 11.42 20.46 -8.18
N VAL A 603 10.69 19.64 -7.44
CA VAL A 603 10.75 19.48 -5.98
C VAL A 603 10.78 18.01 -5.64
N ILE A 604 11.88 17.53 -5.05
CA ILE A 604 12.07 16.14 -4.66
C ILE A 604 11.82 16.04 -3.15
N ASP A 605 10.89 15.17 -2.75
CA ASP A 605 10.60 14.90 -1.35
C ASP A 605 11.61 13.90 -0.76
N ASP A 606 11.89 14.02 0.53
CA ASP A 606 12.80 13.12 1.25
C ASP A 606 12.29 11.65 1.32
N ASP A 607 10.99 11.46 1.17
CA ASP A 607 10.33 10.14 1.18
C ASP A 607 10.20 9.50 -0.21
N GLU A 608 10.70 10.15 -1.26
CA GLU A 608 10.67 9.61 -2.61
C GLU A 608 11.55 8.37 -2.79
N LEU A 609 11.29 7.65 -3.86
CA LEU A 609 12.09 6.50 -4.28
C LEU A 609 13.48 6.98 -4.76
N SER A 610 14.54 6.54 -4.09
CA SER A 610 15.90 6.88 -4.51
C SER A 610 16.35 6.11 -5.76
N ALA A 611 17.21 6.74 -6.56
CA ALA A 611 17.81 6.11 -7.75
C ALA A 611 18.56 4.82 -7.41
N ASP A 612 19.22 4.74 -6.25
CA ASP A 612 19.96 3.56 -5.82
C ASP A 612 19.04 2.38 -5.51
N THR A 613 17.94 2.62 -4.79
CA THR A 613 16.92 1.60 -4.50
C THR A 613 16.26 1.11 -5.79
N PHE A 614 15.92 2.02 -6.70
CA PHE A 614 15.34 1.69 -7.98
C PHE A 614 16.28 0.81 -8.82
N ALA A 615 17.55 1.20 -8.95
CA ALA A 615 18.54 0.41 -9.68
C ALA A 615 18.81 -0.96 -9.05
N ALA A 616 18.77 -1.08 -7.71
CA ALA A 616 18.87 -2.36 -7.02
C ALA A 616 17.66 -3.25 -7.32
N ALA A 617 16.45 -2.68 -7.28
CA ALA A 617 15.22 -3.39 -7.63
C ALA A 617 15.26 -3.95 -9.06
N GLY A 618 15.74 -3.18 -10.04
CA GLY A 618 15.86 -3.62 -11.43
C GLY A 618 16.83 -4.80 -11.61
N ARG A 619 17.98 -4.77 -10.94
CA ARG A 619 18.92 -5.90 -10.96
C ARG A 619 18.30 -7.16 -10.36
N THR A 620 17.64 -7.02 -9.23
CA THR A 620 16.97 -8.13 -8.54
C THR A 620 15.81 -8.67 -9.37
N ALA A 621 14.96 -7.80 -9.94
CA ALA A 621 13.85 -8.17 -10.83
C ALA A 621 14.35 -9.00 -12.02
N THR A 622 15.41 -8.57 -12.70
CA THR A 622 16.01 -9.32 -13.82
C THR A 622 16.43 -10.74 -13.40
N THR A 623 17.06 -10.88 -12.24
CA THR A 623 17.44 -12.19 -11.70
C THR A 623 16.21 -13.05 -11.39
N LEU A 624 15.18 -12.47 -10.80
CA LEU A 624 13.96 -13.18 -10.45
C LEU A 624 13.11 -13.54 -11.67
N GLN A 625 13.13 -12.76 -12.74
CA GLN A 625 12.52 -13.12 -14.01
C GLN A 625 13.16 -14.40 -14.60
N SER A 626 14.49 -14.50 -14.57
CA SER A 626 15.18 -15.73 -14.98
C SER A 626 14.78 -16.93 -14.10
N ILE A 627 14.76 -16.75 -12.76
CA ILE A 627 14.32 -17.80 -11.82
C ILE A 627 12.84 -18.16 -12.05
N SER A 628 11.98 -17.19 -12.32
CA SER A 628 10.55 -17.41 -12.56
C SER A 628 10.29 -18.30 -13.77
N SER A 629 11.15 -18.22 -14.79
CA SER A 629 11.01 -18.98 -16.03
C SER A 629 11.09 -20.50 -15.84
N VAL A 630 11.65 -20.97 -14.72
CA VAL A 630 11.75 -22.42 -14.42
C VAL A 630 10.58 -22.94 -13.60
N LEU A 631 9.76 -22.07 -13.03
CA LEU A 631 8.64 -22.40 -12.15
C LEU A 631 7.34 -22.58 -12.95
N SER A 632 6.49 -23.50 -12.54
CA SER A 632 5.15 -23.66 -13.13
C SER A 632 4.16 -22.61 -12.63
N GLU A 633 4.31 -22.16 -11.38
CA GLU A 633 3.50 -21.15 -10.72
C GLU A 633 4.41 -20.13 -10.00
N PRO A 634 5.05 -19.20 -10.73
CA PRO A 634 6.03 -18.29 -10.16
C PRO A 634 5.47 -17.43 -9.02
N ALA A 635 4.25 -16.91 -9.18
CA ALA A 635 3.61 -16.02 -8.21
C ALA A 635 3.38 -16.69 -6.83
N ALA A 636 3.35 -18.03 -6.75
CA ALA A 636 3.23 -18.74 -5.48
C ALA A 636 4.45 -18.54 -4.58
N LEU A 637 5.66 -18.49 -5.17
CA LEU A 637 6.95 -18.42 -4.46
C LEU A 637 7.62 -17.05 -4.52
N LEU A 638 7.38 -16.29 -5.58
CA LEU A 638 8.02 -14.99 -5.82
C LEU A 638 7.06 -13.80 -5.65
N GLY A 639 5.73 -14.05 -5.61
CA GLY A 639 4.76 -12.96 -5.57
C GLY A 639 4.91 -12.04 -6.79
N ASP A 640 4.91 -10.75 -6.56
CA ASP A 640 5.07 -9.72 -7.59
C ASP A 640 6.54 -9.23 -7.71
N TYR A 641 7.50 -9.89 -7.04
CA TYR A 641 8.91 -9.50 -7.05
C TYR A 641 9.60 -9.63 -8.42
N THR A 642 8.99 -10.33 -9.37
CA THR A 642 9.46 -10.32 -10.77
C THR A 642 9.32 -8.94 -11.42
N ASP A 643 8.42 -8.10 -10.90
CA ASP A 643 8.17 -6.72 -11.32
C ASP A 643 8.58 -5.75 -10.17
N LEU A 644 9.69 -6.02 -9.49
CA LEU A 644 10.11 -5.31 -8.27
C LEU A 644 10.26 -3.79 -8.46
N GLU A 645 10.65 -3.34 -9.66
CA GLU A 645 10.70 -1.91 -9.99
C GLU A 645 9.31 -1.25 -9.85
N ALA A 646 8.27 -1.90 -10.34
CA ALA A 646 6.90 -1.42 -10.18
C ALA A 646 6.43 -1.50 -8.73
N VAL A 647 6.82 -2.55 -7.99
CA VAL A 647 6.50 -2.72 -6.56
C VAL A 647 7.08 -1.56 -5.73
N VAL A 648 8.38 -1.25 -5.88
CA VAL A 648 9.04 -0.19 -5.09
C VAL A 648 8.60 1.21 -5.50
N SER A 649 8.00 1.35 -6.68
CA SER A 649 7.52 2.63 -7.22
C SER A 649 6.10 3.00 -6.78
N SER A 650 5.46 2.24 -5.88
CA SER A 650 4.15 2.60 -5.36
C SER A 650 4.22 3.79 -4.41
N ALA A 651 3.27 4.72 -4.54
CA ALA A 651 3.12 5.87 -3.65
C ALA A 651 2.82 5.47 -2.19
N SER A 652 2.28 4.27 -1.99
CA SER A 652 2.02 3.70 -0.65
C SER A 652 3.28 3.64 0.24
N TRP A 653 4.47 3.58 -0.36
CA TRP A 653 5.74 3.51 0.37
C TRP A 653 6.23 4.84 0.93
N ARG A 654 5.66 5.97 0.52
CA ARG A 654 6.05 7.27 1.08
C ARG A 654 5.86 7.35 2.59
N ALA A 655 4.86 6.65 3.12
CA ALA A 655 4.62 6.55 4.56
C ALA A 655 5.68 5.72 5.32
N ASP A 656 6.42 4.84 4.63
CA ASP A 656 7.43 3.97 5.23
C ASP A 656 8.54 3.62 4.22
N PRO A 657 9.45 4.56 3.94
CA PRO A 657 10.58 4.34 3.04
C PRO A 657 11.52 3.20 3.49
N ALA A 658 11.59 2.94 4.80
CA ALA A 658 12.42 1.85 5.33
C ALA A 658 11.88 0.48 4.91
N THR A 659 10.57 0.26 5.03
CA THR A 659 9.93 -0.97 4.57
C THR A 659 9.98 -1.11 3.04
N ARG A 660 9.89 0.00 2.27
CA ARG A 660 10.16 -0.01 0.82
C ARG A 660 11.54 -0.56 0.50
N ASN A 661 12.57 -0.01 1.14
CA ASN A 661 13.96 -0.41 0.89
C ASN A 661 14.20 -1.88 1.29
N ALA A 662 13.47 -2.41 2.27
CA ALA A 662 13.52 -3.81 2.68
C ALA A 662 12.90 -4.77 1.65
N GLN A 663 12.15 -4.29 0.64
CA GLN A 663 11.60 -5.16 -0.41
C GLN A 663 12.70 -5.78 -1.29
N VAL A 664 13.79 -5.06 -1.54
CA VAL A 664 14.91 -5.60 -2.36
C VAL A 664 15.54 -6.83 -1.70
N PRO A 665 16.04 -6.78 -0.45
CA PRO A 665 16.58 -7.99 0.19
C PRO A 665 15.52 -9.09 0.43
N ALA A 666 14.24 -8.74 0.62
CA ALA A 666 13.16 -9.72 0.74
C ALA A 666 12.96 -10.48 -0.59
N ALA A 667 13.00 -9.79 -1.70
CA ALA A 667 12.93 -10.37 -3.04
C ALA A 667 14.15 -11.26 -3.34
N GLU A 668 15.36 -10.82 -2.99
CA GLU A 668 16.58 -11.64 -3.09
C GLU A 668 16.47 -12.91 -2.25
N ALA A 669 15.96 -12.83 -1.02
CA ALA A 669 15.75 -13.98 -0.17
C ALA A 669 14.72 -14.97 -0.76
N ALA A 670 13.65 -14.48 -1.37
CA ALA A 670 12.67 -15.33 -2.06
C ALA A 670 13.33 -16.10 -3.23
N GLY A 671 14.12 -15.40 -4.05
CA GLY A 671 14.89 -16.03 -5.15
C GLY A 671 15.92 -17.04 -4.64
N ALA A 672 16.65 -16.71 -3.58
CA ALA A 672 17.59 -17.63 -2.93
C ALA A 672 16.88 -18.87 -2.36
N GLY A 673 15.67 -18.72 -1.83
CA GLY A 673 14.83 -19.85 -1.41
C GLY A 673 14.51 -20.81 -2.54
N VAL A 674 14.18 -20.31 -3.73
CA VAL A 674 13.96 -21.12 -4.92
C VAL A 674 15.25 -21.82 -5.35
N THR A 675 16.35 -21.08 -5.49
CA THR A 675 17.62 -21.64 -5.97
C THR A 675 18.22 -22.67 -5.02
N SER A 676 18.10 -22.48 -3.71
CA SER A 676 18.56 -23.45 -2.71
C SER A 676 17.72 -24.73 -2.68
N SER A 677 16.46 -24.64 -3.13
CA SER A 677 15.53 -25.77 -3.23
C SER A 677 15.77 -26.66 -4.44
N LEU A 678 16.65 -26.25 -5.36
CA LEU A 678 17.03 -26.99 -6.58
C LEU A 678 18.49 -27.40 -6.50
N ALA A 679 18.77 -28.67 -6.60
CA ALA A 679 20.16 -29.19 -6.55
C ALA A 679 20.41 -30.33 -7.52
N ALA A 680 21.59 -30.33 -8.08
CA ALA A 680 22.12 -31.56 -8.72
C ALA A 680 22.55 -32.53 -7.63
N VAL A 681 22.07 -33.79 -7.70
CA VAL A 681 22.41 -34.83 -6.73
C VAL A 681 23.76 -35.37 -7.04
N PRO A 682 24.73 -35.36 -6.10
CA PRO A 682 26.06 -35.89 -6.34
C PRO A 682 26.00 -37.40 -6.65
N SER A 683 26.79 -37.85 -7.59
CA SER A 683 26.98 -39.26 -7.89
C SER A 683 28.39 -39.71 -7.51
N SER A 684 28.57 -41.03 -7.30
CA SER A 684 29.88 -41.60 -7.10
C SER A 684 30.77 -41.36 -8.34
N THR A 685 32.11 -41.53 -8.18
CA THR A 685 33.07 -41.42 -9.26
C THR A 685 32.68 -42.34 -10.45
N ILE A 686 32.58 -41.76 -11.64
CA ILE A 686 32.12 -42.41 -12.85
C ILE A 686 33.34 -42.75 -13.71
N ASN A 687 33.44 -44.02 -14.12
CA ASN A 687 34.45 -44.48 -15.06
C ASN A 687 33.90 -44.44 -16.49
N LEU A 688 34.46 -43.60 -17.34
CA LEU A 688 34.11 -43.48 -18.75
C LEU A 688 35.11 -44.31 -19.60
N ILE A 689 34.61 -45.34 -20.28
CA ILE A 689 35.44 -46.26 -21.09
C ILE A 689 35.30 -45.96 -22.58
N SER A 690 34.29 -45.18 -22.99
CA SER A 690 33.98 -44.87 -24.40
C SER A 690 34.30 -43.42 -24.74
N SER A 691 34.58 -43.12 -25.99
CA SER A 691 34.74 -41.75 -26.50
C SER A 691 33.46 -40.95 -26.46
N GLU A 692 32.29 -41.58 -26.48
CA GLU A 692 30.99 -40.98 -26.35
C GLU A 692 30.17 -41.71 -25.30
N ALA A 693 29.49 -40.99 -24.45
CA ALA A 693 28.59 -41.54 -23.42
C ALA A 693 27.46 -40.62 -23.07
N GLN A 694 26.46 -41.21 -22.48
CA GLN A 694 25.30 -40.54 -21.92
C GLN A 694 25.47 -40.52 -20.38
N LEU A 695 25.79 -39.35 -19.80
CA LEU A 695 25.97 -39.22 -18.37
C LEU A 695 24.62 -39.07 -17.67
N PRO A 696 24.19 -40.00 -16.81
CA PRO A 696 22.99 -39.85 -16.02
C PRO A 696 23.22 -38.88 -14.87
N VAL A 697 22.48 -37.76 -14.85
CA VAL A 697 22.46 -36.76 -13.79
C VAL A 697 21.11 -36.83 -13.13
N ARG A 698 21.03 -36.60 -11.82
CA ARG A 698 19.77 -36.41 -11.09
C ARG A 698 19.69 -34.99 -10.64
N VAL A 699 18.53 -34.40 -10.82
CA VAL A 699 18.17 -33.07 -10.27
C VAL A 699 17.05 -33.29 -9.25
N ALA A 700 17.24 -32.79 -8.05
CA ALA A 700 16.25 -32.82 -6.96
C ALA A 700 15.59 -31.46 -6.82
N SER A 701 14.29 -31.47 -6.52
CA SER A 701 13.53 -30.30 -6.14
C SER A 701 12.80 -30.55 -4.80
N SER A 702 12.94 -29.63 -3.85
CA SER A 702 12.13 -29.60 -2.63
C SER A 702 10.93 -28.64 -2.72
N LEU A 703 10.74 -28.00 -3.87
CA LEU A 703 9.63 -27.08 -4.13
C LEU A 703 8.29 -27.84 -4.22
N ALA A 704 7.23 -27.19 -3.79
CA ALA A 704 5.86 -27.71 -3.83
C ALA A 704 5.23 -27.67 -5.23
N GLN A 705 5.97 -27.28 -6.25
CA GLN A 705 5.53 -27.19 -7.64
C GLN A 705 6.54 -27.81 -8.59
N ASP A 706 6.08 -28.12 -9.79
CA ASP A 706 6.94 -28.65 -10.85
C ASP A 706 7.87 -27.55 -11.37
N VAL A 707 9.08 -27.95 -11.73
CA VAL A 707 10.07 -27.07 -12.35
C VAL A 707 10.62 -27.63 -13.64
N THR A 708 10.94 -26.73 -14.58
CA THR A 708 11.58 -27.09 -15.85
C THR A 708 12.93 -26.40 -15.94
N VAL A 709 13.99 -27.15 -15.86
CA VAL A 709 15.37 -26.64 -15.84
C VAL A 709 16.23 -27.24 -16.94
N GLN A 710 17.33 -26.56 -17.24
CA GLN A 710 18.39 -27.10 -18.11
C GLN A 710 19.55 -27.58 -17.26
N VAL A 711 20.09 -28.72 -17.61
CA VAL A 711 21.32 -29.29 -17.01
C VAL A 711 22.47 -29.05 -17.95
N TYR A 712 23.51 -28.41 -17.45
CA TYR A 712 24.75 -28.17 -18.15
C TYR A 712 25.93 -28.70 -17.34
N LEU A 713 26.91 -29.27 -18.02
CA LEU A 713 28.12 -29.79 -17.40
C LEU A 713 29.32 -28.94 -17.81
N VAL A 714 30.00 -28.39 -16.83
CA VAL A 714 31.26 -27.64 -17.05
C VAL A 714 32.44 -28.55 -16.72
N SER A 715 33.28 -28.81 -17.70
CA SER A 715 34.50 -29.59 -17.50
C SER A 715 35.65 -28.68 -17.10
N ASN A 716 36.40 -29.03 -16.07
CA ASN A 716 37.63 -28.34 -15.69
C ASN A 716 38.82 -28.68 -16.65
N ASN A 717 38.63 -29.57 -17.62
CA ASN A 717 39.68 -30.02 -18.51
C ASN A 717 39.14 -30.22 -19.95
N LYS A 718 39.90 -29.79 -20.95
CA LYS A 718 39.59 -29.96 -22.38
C LYS A 718 39.55 -31.43 -22.86
N ARG A 719 39.91 -32.37 -21.98
CA ARG A 719 39.82 -33.82 -22.28
C ARG A 719 38.39 -34.35 -22.37
N LEU A 720 37.43 -33.59 -21.85
CA LEU A 720 36.00 -33.89 -21.94
C LEU A 720 35.26 -32.68 -22.49
N GLN A 721 34.43 -32.89 -23.49
CA GLN A 721 33.55 -31.89 -24.07
C GLN A 721 32.08 -32.24 -23.79
N VAL A 722 31.29 -31.22 -23.53
CA VAL A 722 29.84 -31.33 -23.36
C VAL A 722 29.17 -30.51 -24.46
N PRO A 723 28.62 -31.17 -25.48
CA PRO A 723 28.21 -30.50 -26.71
C PRO A 723 26.94 -29.64 -26.55
N ARG A 724 26.08 -29.91 -25.56
CA ARG A 724 24.80 -29.20 -25.38
C ARG A 724 24.22 -29.35 -23.98
N THR A 725 23.33 -28.41 -23.62
CA THR A 725 22.45 -28.51 -22.47
C THR A 725 21.31 -29.49 -22.69
N THR A 726 20.75 -30.04 -21.64
CA THR A 726 19.61 -30.96 -21.71
C THR A 726 18.51 -30.46 -20.75
N THR A 727 17.29 -30.29 -21.27
CA THR A 727 16.14 -29.85 -20.46
C THR A 727 15.51 -31.02 -19.72
N VAL A 728 15.12 -30.82 -18.48
CA VAL A 728 14.43 -31.79 -17.64
C VAL A 728 13.29 -31.10 -16.82
N ARG A 729 12.15 -31.78 -16.75
CA ARG A 729 11.07 -31.44 -15.83
C ARG A 729 11.24 -32.24 -14.55
N VAL A 730 11.29 -31.57 -13.41
CA VAL A 730 11.39 -32.15 -12.08
C VAL A 730 10.04 -31.92 -11.37
N PRO A 731 9.30 -32.99 -11.02
CA PRO A 731 8.03 -32.88 -10.33
C PRO A 731 8.22 -32.33 -8.91
N ALA A 732 7.13 -31.79 -8.33
CA ALA A 732 7.09 -31.26 -6.96
C ALA A 732 7.61 -32.28 -5.94
N HIS A 733 8.50 -31.84 -5.04
CA HIS A 733 9.14 -32.68 -4.00
C HIS A 733 9.81 -33.96 -4.48
N GLN A 734 10.30 -34.01 -5.75
CA GLN A 734 10.84 -35.22 -6.33
C GLN A 734 12.22 -34.99 -6.97
N GLN A 735 12.80 -36.09 -7.49
CA GLN A 735 14.01 -36.07 -8.28
C GLN A 735 13.70 -36.57 -9.70
N ALA A 736 14.29 -35.91 -10.68
CA ALA A 736 14.24 -36.36 -12.06
C ALA A 736 15.64 -36.82 -12.56
N LYS A 737 15.67 -37.86 -13.35
CA LYS A 737 16.90 -38.34 -14.04
C LYS A 737 16.94 -37.76 -15.43
N VAL A 738 18.06 -37.16 -15.78
CA VAL A 738 18.34 -36.67 -17.14
C VAL A 738 19.65 -37.26 -17.63
N THR A 739 19.79 -37.54 -18.90
CA THR A 739 21.01 -38.01 -19.53
C THR A 739 21.61 -36.89 -20.38
N VAL A 740 22.85 -36.51 -20.04
CA VAL A 740 23.59 -35.47 -20.75
C VAL A 740 24.65 -36.10 -21.60
N PRO A 741 24.68 -35.85 -22.93
CA PRO A 741 25.72 -36.39 -23.82
C PRO A 741 27.06 -35.72 -23.49
N ILE A 742 28.10 -36.57 -23.40
CA ILE A 742 29.48 -36.15 -23.16
C ILE A 742 30.41 -36.83 -24.18
N GLN A 743 31.48 -36.14 -24.54
CA GLN A 743 32.47 -36.63 -25.49
C GLN A 743 33.89 -36.56 -24.89
N ALA A 744 34.54 -37.70 -24.80
CA ALA A 744 35.92 -37.79 -24.32
C ALA A 744 36.92 -37.58 -25.49
N VAL A 745 37.82 -36.63 -25.28
CA VAL A 745 38.88 -36.28 -26.23
C VAL A 745 40.24 -36.87 -25.80
N GLY A 746 40.42 -37.21 -24.53
CA GLY A 746 41.65 -37.78 -24.00
C GLY A 746 41.45 -38.48 -22.65
N SER A 747 42.37 -39.38 -22.29
CA SER A 747 42.30 -40.12 -21.02
C SER A 747 42.83 -39.31 -19.84
N GLY A 748 42.26 -39.51 -18.65
CA GLY A 748 42.67 -38.87 -17.39
C GLY A 748 41.51 -38.60 -16.43
N ASP A 749 41.85 -38.10 -15.26
CA ASP A 749 40.84 -37.67 -14.28
C ASP A 749 40.33 -36.27 -14.61
N VAL A 750 38.99 -36.09 -14.61
CA VAL A 750 38.27 -34.86 -14.96
C VAL A 750 37.22 -34.57 -13.87
N ALA A 751 37.22 -33.38 -13.36
CA ALA A 751 36.12 -32.89 -12.51
C ALA A 751 35.08 -32.17 -13.39
N LEU A 752 33.83 -32.59 -13.25
CA LEU A 752 32.68 -32.02 -13.91
C LEU A 752 31.83 -31.25 -12.88
N THR A 753 31.56 -29.97 -13.11
CA THR A 753 30.58 -29.23 -12.36
C THR A 753 29.24 -29.32 -13.05
N VAL A 754 28.26 -29.91 -12.38
CA VAL A 754 26.87 -29.97 -12.83
C VAL A 754 26.19 -28.69 -12.44
N GLN A 755 25.72 -27.92 -13.39
CA GLN A 755 24.95 -26.69 -13.19
C GLN A 755 23.51 -26.93 -13.59
N VAL A 756 22.60 -26.36 -12.78
CA VAL A 756 21.16 -26.30 -13.07
C VAL A 756 20.85 -24.87 -13.51
N LEU A 757 20.38 -24.71 -14.73
CA LEU A 757 20.22 -23.43 -15.39
C LEU A 757 18.76 -23.19 -15.78
N ALA A 758 18.38 -21.92 -15.85
CA ALA A 758 17.21 -21.45 -16.57
C ALA A 758 17.44 -21.49 -18.09
N ALA A 759 16.39 -21.20 -18.87
CA ALA A 759 16.48 -21.23 -20.33
C ALA A 759 17.44 -20.18 -20.92
N ASP A 760 17.65 -19.09 -20.25
CA ASP A 760 18.56 -17.98 -20.57
C ASP A 760 20.03 -18.26 -20.16
N GLY A 761 20.27 -19.35 -19.46
CA GLY A 761 21.60 -19.72 -18.96
C GLY A 761 21.90 -19.25 -17.54
N THR A 762 20.98 -18.58 -16.87
CA THR A 762 21.14 -18.17 -15.47
C THR A 762 21.16 -19.40 -14.56
N THR A 763 22.08 -19.43 -13.58
CA THR A 763 22.16 -20.54 -12.62
C THR A 763 21.01 -20.44 -11.60
N VAL A 764 20.17 -21.49 -11.55
CA VAL A 764 18.96 -21.53 -10.71
C VAL A 764 18.98 -22.66 -9.67
N GLY A 765 20.10 -23.31 -9.48
CA GLY A 765 20.26 -24.41 -8.52
C GLY A 765 21.69 -24.50 -7.99
N THR A 766 21.85 -25.24 -6.88
CA THR A 766 23.15 -25.45 -6.27
C THR A 766 24.03 -26.32 -7.17
N PRO A 767 25.19 -25.85 -7.66
CA PRO A 767 26.09 -26.63 -8.50
C PRO A 767 26.76 -27.75 -7.70
N THR A 768 26.97 -28.88 -8.33
CA THR A 768 27.61 -30.04 -7.70
C THR A 768 28.77 -30.57 -8.56
N THR A 769 29.87 -30.91 -7.92
CA THR A 769 31.04 -31.47 -8.64
C THR A 769 31.00 -33.00 -8.63
N VAL A 770 31.19 -33.61 -9.79
CA VAL A 770 31.29 -35.04 -10.01
C VAL A 770 32.68 -35.37 -10.58
N ASN A 771 33.41 -36.26 -9.92
CA ASN A 771 34.69 -36.71 -10.41
C ASN A 771 34.52 -37.85 -11.42
N MET A 772 35.18 -37.74 -12.54
CA MET A 772 35.12 -38.72 -13.62
C MET A 772 36.51 -39.17 -14.01
N ARG A 773 36.68 -40.49 -14.17
CA ARG A 773 37.90 -41.08 -14.74
C ARG A 773 37.61 -41.50 -16.18
N VAL A 774 38.26 -40.82 -17.10
CA VAL A 774 38.13 -41.06 -18.56
C VAL A 774 39.24 -42.02 -19.02
N ARG A 775 38.84 -43.12 -19.66
CA ARG A 775 39.75 -44.03 -20.40
C ARG A 775 39.25 -44.09 -21.84
N ALA A 776 39.94 -43.39 -22.72
CA ALA A 776 39.57 -43.39 -24.14
C ALA A 776 40.28 -44.57 -24.87
N ASP A 777 39.50 -45.55 -25.33
CA ASP A 777 39.98 -46.75 -25.98
C ASP A 777 40.76 -46.56 -27.31
N TRP A 778 40.74 -45.34 -27.87
CA TRP A 778 41.43 -45.03 -29.09
C TRP A 778 42.95 -44.99 -28.95
N GLU A 779 43.50 -44.78 -27.72
CA GLU A 779 44.96 -44.84 -27.47
C GLU A 779 45.51 -46.27 -27.69
N GLY A 780 44.68 -47.27 -27.33
CA GLY A 780 45.06 -48.67 -27.61
C GLY A 780 45.04 -49.00 -29.09
N ARG A 781 44.10 -48.48 -29.87
CA ARG A 781 44.03 -48.70 -31.32
C ARG A 781 45.12 -47.95 -32.09
N GLY A 782 45.38 -46.68 -31.66
CA GLY A 782 46.48 -45.90 -32.21
C GLY A 782 47.82 -46.52 -31.96
N THR A 783 48.08 -47.03 -30.74
CA THR A 783 49.29 -47.77 -30.40
C THR A 783 49.38 -49.10 -31.20
N GLY A 784 48.26 -49.80 -31.35
CA GLY A 784 48.21 -51.02 -32.19
C GLY A 784 48.52 -50.76 -33.67
N ILE A 785 48.05 -49.64 -34.22
CA ILE A 785 48.40 -49.25 -35.61
C ILE A 785 49.87 -48.85 -35.71
N ILE A 786 50.39 -48.08 -34.76
CA ILE A 786 51.82 -47.69 -34.75
C ILE A 786 52.69 -48.91 -34.62
N VAL A 787 52.37 -49.87 -33.72
CA VAL A 787 53.08 -51.12 -33.56
C VAL A 787 52.94 -51.97 -34.82
N GLY A 788 51.74 -52.04 -35.40
CA GLY A 788 51.52 -52.76 -36.69
C GLY A 788 52.33 -52.17 -37.86
N VAL A 789 52.43 -50.84 -37.95
CA VAL A 789 53.29 -50.16 -38.94
C VAL A 789 54.77 -50.40 -38.66
N LEU A 790 55.24 -50.34 -37.39
CA LEU A 790 56.58 -50.65 -36.98
C LEU A 790 56.95 -52.12 -37.29
N VAL A 791 56.08 -53.05 -36.93
CA VAL A 791 56.27 -54.47 -37.25
C VAL A 791 56.28 -54.66 -38.78
N SER A 792 55.41 -53.97 -39.52
CA SER A 792 55.43 -54.05 -40.99
C SER A 792 56.72 -53.47 -41.57
N ILE A 793 57.24 -52.37 -41.02
CA ILE A 793 58.53 -51.79 -41.45
C ILE A 793 59.65 -52.75 -41.12
N VAL A 794 59.63 -53.38 -39.95
CA VAL A 794 60.66 -54.41 -39.59
C VAL A 794 60.58 -55.68 -40.49
N VAL A 795 59.35 -56.13 -40.76
CA VAL A 795 59.18 -57.29 -41.67
C VAL A 795 59.59 -56.92 -43.11
N ILE A 796 59.24 -55.77 -43.60
CA ILE A 796 59.67 -55.28 -44.93
C ILE A 796 61.17 -55.09 -44.93
N GLY A 797 61.78 -54.58 -43.87
CA GLY A 797 63.22 -54.38 -43.69
C GLY A 797 63.96 -55.75 -43.68
N THR A 798 63.48 -56.73 -42.91
CA THR A 798 64.05 -58.07 -42.85
C THR A 798 63.91 -58.87 -44.20
N VAL A 799 62.74 -58.79 -44.85
CA VAL A 799 62.55 -59.38 -46.19
C VAL A 799 63.48 -58.73 -47.22
N ARG A 800 63.66 -57.38 -47.14
CA ARG A 800 64.59 -56.66 -48.01
C ARG A 800 66.02 -57.01 -47.72
N THR A 801 66.42 -57.22 -46.47
CA THR A 801 67.78 -57.67 -46.07
C THR A 801 68.03 -59.08 -46.47
N VAL A 802 67.09 -60.03 -46.28
CA VAL A 802 67.24 -61.46 -46.73
C VAL A 802 67.25 -61.52 -48.24
N ARG A 803 66.49 -60.70 -48.95
CA ARG A 803 66.58 -60.64 -50.43
C ARG A 803 67.91 -60.07 -50.96
N ARG A 804 68.54 -59.12 -50.20
CA ARG A 804 69.89 -58.63 -50.56
C ARG A 804 71.03 -59.53 -50.16
N GLY A 805 70.82 -60.52 -49.26
CA GLY A 805 71.89 -61.45 -48.75
C GLY A 805 72.24 -62.65 -49.65
N ARG A 806 71.68 -62.71 -50.86
CA ARG A 806 72.02 -63.75 -51.78
C ARG A 806 72.69 -63.24 -53.09
N ARG A 807 73.88 -62.71 -52.99
CA ARG A 807 74.82 -62.64 -54.08
C ARG A 807 76.26 -62.64 -53.58
N THR A 808 76.85 -63.86 -53.70
CA THR A 808 78.13 -64.33 -54.14
C THR A 808 79.33 -64.04 -53.24
N ALA A 809 79.79 -65.15 -52.71
CA ALA A 809 81.15 -65.47 -52.42
C ALA A 809 81.98 -65.51 -53.71
N VAL A 810 83.07 -64.89 -53.73
CA VAL A 810 84.29 -65.32 -54.45
C VAL A 810 85.51 -64.86 -53.67
N ALA A 811 86.31 -65.83 -53.20
CA ALA A 811 87.68 -65.67 -52.76
C ALA A 811 88.62 -65.83 -54.01
N PRO A 812 89.96 -65.93 -53.94
CA PRO A 812 90.97 -65.37 -53.02
C PRO A 812 92.20 -64.77 -53.78
N ALA A 813 93.29 -64.67 -53.09
CA ALA A 813 94.73 -64.64 -53.42
C ALA A 813 95.39 -63.29 -53.03
N ALA A 814 96.24 -63.38 -52.08
CA ALA A 814 97.62 -63.75 -51.94
C ALA A 814 98.59 -62.67 -52.30
N GLN A 815 99.45 -62.47 -51.29
CA GLN A 815 100.86 -62.08 -51.45
C GLN A 815 101.11 -60.57 -51.83
N GLU A 816 102.01 -59.86 -51.37
CA GLU A 816 103.31 -60.18 -50.60
C GLU A 816 103.91 -58.80 -50.31
N THR A 817 104.63 -58.81 -49.23
CA THR A 817 105.85 -58.08 -48.89
C THR A 817 106.07 -56.57 -49.17
N ALA A 818 106.33 -55.79 -48.23
CA ALA A 818 107.53 -55.30 -47.65
C ALA A 818 107.30 -54.46 -46.44
#